data_16d8ba48a831c82f6ceb435925387206
#
_entry.id   16d8ba48a831c82f6ceb435925387206
#
_cell.length_a   1.000
_cell.length_b   1.000
_cell.length_c   1.000
_cell.angle_alpha   90.00
_cell.angle_beta   90.00
_cell.angle_gamma   90.00
#
_symmetry.space_group_name_H-M   'P 1'
#
loop_
_entity.id
_entity.type
_entity.pdbx_description
1 polymer ?
#
loop_
_entity_poly.entity_id
_entity_poly.type
_entity_poly.pdbx_seq_one_letter_code
_entity_poly.pdbx_strand_id
1 'polypeptide(L)'
;MLCSSVLGGIANKGKGRERDDEVKEAAAQCLFVLLKERDDDPLTKSQQAKNRLAYFQNYARSPHFIPVLGQTLSATISISESRSLSLQKTSLQILQVLLELYAPDEMFPMVLPGIVSSMLKVALGSKLEKQWAHGEIVAAALHVTQTAIIKSIGDDICIAAGILKHADDLEGLSELLAPSAAEFVEAKSSTQLKVVRTPSWLKGTTSQLHIAINALELLTRHPSPVALRALIEFSRYVLEATPQTLTQTQPLLLAFILSSSNSTFDSVSCQARSHLLFLLSDENKSHVNLMQILMRLTSEYLSSLPRLIFIQEENKVQHLSCLIRAVCNLTILDQDSTTTSSSVSAISKGIGKLLGPSSDIEKWGWSLLSVFQFSDVPLTVERNSMERLMLENEPDSPQVPAFPSLRLKDLDINTLQRLEQMFRSLGAAAGETCLYAIEWFFGIGKSGVKRNAVAAMWFACRLLEGVSNVSLASEESVSRLRPKPAKRLEKLARSLARTLSEQWDRGIEDSDAPPSSNTVQDLSDAPLVERKTGLFQLHENLKITQSSPATTSENTDQPVNHRVLSLQTLSVCIGILQSRSLSLFIHVLYPVLHSLVSQVSFLSSTAYASLQFMTVMTSYASPANLLLSNFDYALDAISRRLTRRWLDVDATQVLALLVHLVGSDVVEKAGDVVEECFDRLDEFHGYDVLVEGLVSVLVEVTKVLRNDASLEVKIEREPEYTVYPRSLDLSSFLEWFRKRKEMPDDVGETTDYGPAPHRAWSEPELETNEQKVKEEEAMTNAANPNAEPLPTSTQTLTQQMITRSLYFLTHDSPVIRARILTVLASSVPNLPSSALMPAIHSAWPFVLNRLSDQETFVVSAAASLIEILSTYNGELMFRRIWDDVWPKFKILLTKLQSADATSALARRGENGVGTESSYTHSHRLYRSLLNTMATALEDVRAHERSFWDVLLLFRRFLSRNANPELQQCARRLYTAAMSQNGDMVWLVLTATYTREHSVLSFLYNEKWDIVDNACLILDITSTK
;
A
#
# COMPACT_ATOMS: atom_id res chain seq x y z
N MET A 1 7.32 6.31 71.34
CA MET A 1 6.30 7.16 71.94
C MET A 1 6.49 8.65 71.58
N LEU A 2 7.60 9.28 71.86
CA LEU A 2 7.80 10.73 71.53
C LEU A 2 7.61 11.00 70.06
N CYS A 3 8.29 10.30 69.17
CA CYS A 3 8.11 10.47 67.72
C CYS A 3 6.64 10.24 67.27
N SER A 4 5.99 9.20 67.82
CA SER A 4 4.57 8.89 67.55
C SER A 4 3.66 10.01 68.05
N SER A 5 3.96 10.63 69.15
CA SER A 5 3.22 11.78 69.70
C SER A 5 3.39 13.01 68.81
N VAL A 6 4.57 13.25 68.28
CA VAL A 6 4.83 14.35 67.32
C VAL A 6 4.11 14.14 65.99
N LEU A 7 4.00 12.91 65.57
CA LEU A 7 3.26 12.50 64.37
C LEU A 7 1.71 12.52 64.54
N GLY A 8 1.21 12.81 65.74
CA GLY A 8 -0.24 12.87 66.04
C GLY A 8 -0.85 11.59 66.58
N GLY A 9 -0.04 10.60 66.94
CA GLY A 9 -0.49 9.24 67.40
C GLY A 9 -0.99 9.13 68.82
N ILE A 10 -0.80 10.13 69.65
CA ILE A 10 -1.37 10.18 71.01
C ILE A 10 -2.39 11.34 71.01
N ALA A 11 -3.65 11.02 71.20
CA ALA A 11 -4.71 11.96 71.20
C ALA A 11 -4.54 13.00 72.30
N ASN A 12 -3.85 14.10 72.00
CA ASN A 12 -3.95 15.32 72.81
C ASN A 12 -5.32 15.94 72.56
N LYS A 13 -6.23 15.77 73.47
CA LYS A 13 -7.53 16.48 73.48
C LYS A 13 -7.40 18.00 73.74
N GLY A 14 -6.24 18.57 73.39
CA GLY A 14 -5.95 19.96 73.44
C GLY A 14 -5.87 20.54 72.05
N LYS A 15 -6.51 21.73 71.80
CA LYS A 15 -6.40 22.57 70.63
C LYS A 15 -4.93 22.96 70.34
N GLY A 16 -4.08 21.97 70.01
CA GLY A 16 -2.70 22.19 69.59
C GLY A 16 -2.68 22.64 68.15
N ARG A 17 -1.93 23.70 67.85
CA ARG A 17 -1.60 24.21 66.53
C ARG A 17 -1.06 23.06 65.69
N GLU A 18 -1.55 22.82 64.48
CA GLU A 18 -0.95 21.84 63.56
C GLU A 18 0.56 22.11 63.47
N ARG A 19 1.36 21.08 63.71
CA ARG A 19 2.81 21.17 63.61
C ARG A 19 3.25 21.24 62.15
N ASP A 20 4.27 22.02 61.90
CA ASP A 20 4.84 22.18 60.55
C ASP A 20 5.32 20.87 60.00
N ASP A 21 5.21 20.67 58.69
CA ASP A 21 5.55 19.41 58.02
C ASP A 21 7.03 19.07 58.16
N GLU A 22 7.94 20.05 58.31
CA GLU A 22 9.39 19.80 58.60
C GLU A 22 9.61 19.14 59.93
N VAL A 23 8.87 19.50 60.96
CA VAL A 23 8.96 18.85 62.28
C VAL A 23 8.43 17.46 62.25
N LYS A 24 7.35 17.23 61.49
CA LYS A 24 6.79 15.88 61.27
C LYS A 24 7.79 15.02 60.49
N GLU A 25 8.48 15.58 59.49
CA GLU A 25 9.46 14.89 58.70
C GLU A 25 10.69 14.48 59.51
N ALA A 26 11.25 15.39 60.32
CA ALA A 26 12.36 15.05 61.20
C ALA A 26 12.01 13.98 62.22
N ALA A 27 10.77 14.02 62.77
CA ALA A 27 10.28 12.97 63.68
C ALA A 27 10.07 11.63 62.96
N ALA A 28 9.60 11.64 61.69
CA ALA A 28 9.43 10.46 60.86
C ALA A 28 10.78 9.84 60.50
N GLN A 29 11.76 10.63 60.10
CA GLN A 29 13.13 10.16 59.82
C GLN A 29 13.79 9.54 61.06
N CYS A 30 13.66 10.19 62.23
CA CYS A 30 14.14 9.65 63.50
C CYS A 30 13.48 8.31 63.82
N LEU A 31 12.18 8.17 63.64
CA LEU A 31 11.45 6.93 63.87
C LEU A 31 11.89 5.83 62.91
N PHE A 32 12.06 6.16 61.64
CA PHE A 32 12.52 5.23 60.62
C PHE A 32 13.91 4.65 60.96
N VAL A 33 14.84 5.53 61.28
CA VAL A 33 16.21 5.13 61.65
C VAL A 33 16.24 4.25 62.90
N LEU A 34 15.36 4.46 63.87
CA LEU A 34 15.24 3.66 65.07
C LEU A 34 14.67 2.26 64.82
N LEU A 35 13.75 2.15 63.87
CA LEU A 35 13.01 0.90 63.59
C LEU A 35 13.70 0.01 62.55
N LYS A 36 14.48 0.59 61.63
CA LYS A 36 15.12 -0.12 60.50
C LYS A 36 16.35 -0.88 60.99
N GLU A 37 16.53 -2.12 60.49
CA GLU A 37 17.79 -2.82 60.57
C GLU A 37 18.88 -2.09 59.77
N ARG A 38 20.06 -1.98 60.34
CA ARG A 38 21.21 -1.30 59.71
C ARG A 38 22.22 -2.34 59.28
N ASP A 39 22.27 -2.63 58.01
CA ASP A 39 23.19 -3.58 57.43
C ASP A 39 24.65 -3.06 57.40
N ASP A 40 24.84 -1.74 57.32
CA ASP A 40 26.13 -1.08 57.09
C ASP A 40 26.82 -0.59 58.36
N ASP A 41 26.25 -0.74 59.57
CA ASP A 41 26.83 -0.29 60.83
C ASP A 41 27.73 -1.38 61.42
N PRO A 42 29.02 -1.11 61.65
CA PRO A 42 29.92 -2.07 62.32
C PRO A 42 29.40 -2.54 63.70
N LEU A 43 28.53 -1.78 64.36
CA LEU A 43 27.83 -2.13 65.58
C LEU A 43 26.73 -3.21 65.34
N THR A 44 26.14 -3.34 64.11
CA THR A 44 25.13 -4.37 63.85
C THR A 44 25.71 -5.78 63.69
N LYS A 45 27.02 -5.89 63.48
CA LYS A 45 27.75 -7.17 63.54
C LYS A 45 27.90 -7.71 65.01
N SER A 46 27.63 -6.87 66.01
CA SER A 46 27.65 -7.31 67.38
C SER A 46 26.36 -8.07 67.70
N GLN A 47 26.53 -9.23 68.34
CA GLN A 47 25.40 -10.05 68.79
C GLN A 47 24.44 -9.30 69.72
N GLN A 48 24.93 -8.24 70.38
CA GLN A 48 24.17 -7.41 71.29
C GLN A 48 23.21 -6.49 70.53
N ALA A 49 23.58 -5.97 69.37
CA ALA A 49 22.69 -5.11 68.55
C ALA A 49 21.54 -5.93 67.93
N LYS A 50 21.81 -7.12 67.42
CA LYS A 50 20.78 -8.07 66.98
C LYS A 50 19.81 -8.49 68.08
N ASN A 51 20.36 -8.78 69.29
CA ASN A 51 19.55 -9.12 70.45
C ASN A 51 18.65 -7.96 70.90
N ARG A 52 19.12 -6.71 70.83
CA ARG A 52 18.27 -5.50 71.13
C ARG A 52 17.12 -5.35 70.16
N LEU A 53 17.40 -5.50 68.88
CA LEU A 53 16.33 -5.37 67.86
C LEU A 53 15.29 -6.47 68.03
N ALA A 54 15.72 -7.70 68.24
CA ALA A 54 14.85 -8.84 68.59
C ALA A 54 14.00 -8.57 69.81
N TYR A 55 14.65 -7.99 70.88
CA TYR A 55 13.95 -7.63 72.09
C TYR A 55 12.87 -6.58 71.87
N PHE A 56 13.15 -5.52 71.06
CA PHE A 56 12.17 -4.51 70.70
C PHE A 56 11.04 -5.07 69.83
N GLN A 57 11.33 -5.96 68.90
CA GLN A 57 10.32 -6.66 68.10
C GLN A 57 9.39 -7.50 68.96
N ASN A 58 9.95 -8.29 69.88
CA ASN A 58 9.18 -9.11 70.85
C ASN A 58 8.37 -8.24 71.79
N TYR A 59 8.93 -7.13 72.29
CA TYR A 59 8.23 -6.18 73.15
C TYR A 59 7.05 -5.47 72.41
N ALA A 60 7.26 -5.07 71.16
CA ALA A 60 6.20 -4.47 70.31
C ALA A 60 5.00 -5.43 70.10
N ARG A 61 5.28 -6.73 70.05
CA ARG A 61 4.25 -7.78 69.90
C ARG A 61 3.54 -8.11 71.21
N SER A 62 3.96 -7.54 72.34
CA SER A 62 3.34 -7.79 73.66
C SER A 62 1.95 -7.15 73.70
N PRO A 63 0.96 -7.75 74.46
CA PRO A 63 -0.42 -7.23 74.55
C PRO A 63 -0.49 -5.79 75.09
N HIS A 64 0.45 -5.39 75.90
CA HIS A 64 0.52 -4.03 76.45
C HIS A 64 0.93 -2.97 75.43
N PHE A 65 1.69 -3.34 74.38
CA PHE A 65 2.19 -2.41 73.41
C PHE A 65 1.32 -2.33 72.15
N ILE A 66 0.49 -3.33 71.88
CA ILE A 66 -0.42 -3.37 70.73
C ILE A 66 -1.25 -2.05 70.52
N PRO A 67 -1.85 -1.46 71.59
CA PRO A 67 -2.58 -0.18 71.42
C PRO A 67 -1.69 0.96 70.95
N VAL A 68 -0.44 1.04 71.44
CA VAL A 68 0.53 2.06 71.05
C VAL A 68 0.95 1.87 69.59
N LEU A 69 1.16 0.60 69.18
CA LEU A 69 1.49 0.25 67.81
C LEU A 69 0.34 0.63 66.87
N GLY A 70 -0.89 0.34 67.25
CA GLY A 70 -2.10 0.75 66.50
C GLY A 70 -2.23 2.25 66.34
N GLN A 71 -1.97 3.01 67.41
CA GLN A 71 -1.92 4.46 67.33
C GLN A 71 -0.80 4.98 66.42
N THR A 72 0.39 4.36 66.47
CA THR A 72 1.51 4.74 65.60
C THR A 72 1.19 4.45 64.13
N LEU A 73 0.62 3.29 63.83
CA LEU A 73 0.15 2.95 62.48
C LEU A 73 -0.91 3.97 61.99
N SER A 74 -1.90 4.29 62.80
CA SER A 74 -2.91 5.28 62.46
C SER A 74 -2.34 6.67 62.20
N ALA A 75 -1.37 7.13 62.99
CA ALA A 75 -0.67 8.39 62.79
C ALA A 75 0.18 8.39 61.48
N THR A 76 0.94 7.32 61.26
CA THR A 76 1.75 7.20 60.03
C THR A 76 0.87 7.11 58.76
N ILE A 77 -0.27 6.42 58.80
CA ILE A 77 -1.26 6.38 57.72
C ILE A 77 -1.80 7.80 57.45
N SER A 78 -2.18 8.56 58.48
CA SER A 78 -2.65 9.92 58.34
C SER A 78 -1.60 10.85 57.67
N ILE A 79 -0.32 10.68 58.03
CA ILE A 79 0.77 11.50 57.47
C ILE A 79 1.09 11.08 56.04
N SER A 80 0.91 9.83 55.64
CA SER A 80 1.11 9.40 54.25
C SER A 80 0.17 10.12 53.26
N GLU A 81 -0.91 10.70 53.72
CA GLU A 81 -1.84 11.53 52.95
C GLU A 81 -1.40 13.00 52.86
N SER A 82 -0.22 13.42 53.46
CA SER A 82 0.28 14.80 53.41
C SER A 82 0.68 15.20 51.96
N ARG A 83 0.86 16.52 51.71
CA ARG A 83 1.33 17.01 50.41
C ARG A 83 2.84 17.00 50.22
N SER A 84 3.62 16.87 51.28
CA SER A 84 5.08 16.82 51.25
C SER A 84 5.55 15.46 50.75
N LEU A 85 6.26 15.42 49.60
CA LEU A 85 6.76 14.23 48.95
C LEU A 85 7.76 13.44 49.84
N SER A 86 8.64 14.14 50.54
CA SER A 86 9.62 13.56 51.43
C SER A 86 8.95 12.93 52.66
N LEU A 87 7.95 13.61 53.22
CA LEU A 87 7.20 13.11 54.37
C LEU A 87 6.33 11.88 54.01
N GLN A 88 5.72 11.90 52.81
CA GLN A 88 5.00 10.74 52.27
C GLN A 88 5.92 9.55 52.13
N LYS A 89 7.09 9.72 51.50
CA LYS A 89 8.05 8.64 51.26
C LYS A 89 8.53 8.03 52.59
N THR A 90 8.95 8.86 53.53
CA THR A 90 9.40 8.37 54.86
C THR A 90 8.26 7.71 55.66
N SER A 91 7.04 8.21 55.62
CA SER A 91 5.89 7.60 56.29
C SER A 91 5.57 6.21 55.72
N LEU A 92 5.61 6.03 54.39
CA LEU A 92 5.39 4.74 53.75
C LEU A 92 6.49 3.73 54.07
N GLN A 93 7.74 4.18 54.16
CA GLN A 93 8.86 3.33 54.61
C GLN A 93 8.70 2.87 56.06
N ILE A 94 8.24 3.76 56.95
CA ILE A 94 7.93 3.40 58.35
C ILE A 94 6.79 2.38 58.37
N LEU A 95 5.70 2.60 57.62
CA LEU A 95 4.56 1.67 57.55
C LEU A 95 5.03 0.28 57.10
N GLN A 96 5.89 0.22 56.08
CA GLN A 96 6.45 -1.02 55.60
C GLN A 96 7.21 -1.75 56.70
N VAL A 97 8.17 -1.09 57.38
CA VAL A 97 8.96 -1.69 58.47
C VAL A 97 8.08 -2.12 59.64
N LEU A 98 7.07 -1.32 60.00
CA LEU A 98 6.17 -1.68 61.10
C LEU A 98 5.34 -2.93 60.78
N LEU A 99 4.86 -3.07 59.56
CA LEU A 99 4.04 -4.20 59.11
C LEU A 99 4.89 -5.48 58.91
N GLU A 100 6.11 -5.35 58.43
CA GLU A 100 6.98 -6.50 58.19
C GLU A 100 7.58 -7.08 59.45
N LEU A 101 8.05 -6.22 60.34
CA LEU A 101 8.90 -6.66 61.45
C LEU A 101 8.21 -6.61 62.83
N TYR A 102 7.31 -5.64 63.05
CA TYR A 102 6.78 -5.35 64.38
C TYR A 102 5.33 -5.77 64.60
N ALA A 103 4.48 -5.77 63.56
CA ALA A 103 3.07 -6.08 63.71
C ALA A 103 2.82 -7.58 63.97
N PRO A 104 2.03 -7.94 65.02
CA PRO A 104 1.63 -9.33 65.26
C PRO A 104 0.53 -9.75 64.27
N ASP A 105 0.49 -11.03 63.88
CA ASP A 105 -0.43 -11.57 62.86
C ASP A 105 -1.91 -11.42 63.23
N GLU A 106 -2.23 -11.33 64.51
CA GLU A 106 -3.59 -11.13 65.01
C GLU A 106 -4.14 -9.71 64.74
N MET A 107 -3.25 -8.74 64.50
CA MET A 107 -3.61 -7.35 64.30
C MET A 107 -4.06 -7.04 62.85
N PHE A 108 -3.52 -7.83 61.88
CA PHE A 108 -3.77 -7.53 60.45
C PHE A 108 -5.23 -7.49 60.02
N PRO A 109 -6.13 -8.43 60.50
CA PRO A 109 -7.55 -8.35 60.14
C PRO A 109 -8.26 -7.05 60.53
N MET A 110 -7.80 -6.41 61.60
CA MET A 110 -8.39 -5.16 62.10
C MET A 110 -7.86 -3.94 61.32
N VAL A 111 -6.59 -3.94 60.89
CA VAL A 111 -5.91 -2.78 60.32
C VAL A 111 -6.01 -2.78 58.78
N LEU A 112 -6.24 -3.93 58.15
CA LEU A 112 -6.29 -4.11 56.71
C LEU A 112 -7.22 -3.11 56.00
N PRO A 113 -8.51 -2.88 56.42
CA PRO A 113 -9.38 -1.95 55.71
C PRO A 113 -8.86 -0.50 55.69
N GLY A 114 -8.28 -0.07 56.83
CA GLY A 114 -7.69 1.27 56.99
C GLY A 114 -6.45 1.45 56.10
N ILE A 115 -5.56 0.50 56.08
CA ILE A 115 -4.33 0.51 55.26
C ILE A 115 -4.72 0.54 53.78
N VAL A 116 -5.54 -0.40 53.33
CA VAL A 116 -5.91 -0.51 51.91
C VAL A 116 -6.62 0.78 51.43
N SER A 117 -7.57 1.32 52.21
CA SER A 117 -8.26 2.53 51.86
C SER A 117 -7.35 3.75 51.74
N SER A 118 -6.41 3.95 52.66
CA SER A 118 -5.48 5.08 52.62
C SER A 118 -4.40 4.92 51.57
N MET A 119 -3.85 3.73 51.44
CA MET A 119 -2.81 3.47 50.41
C MET A 119 -3.36 3.63 48.98
N LEU A 120 -4.58 3.20 48.75
CA LEU A 120 -5.24 3.46 47.44
C LEU A 120 -5.42 4.93 47.16
N LYS A 121 -5.84 5.74 48.17
CA LYS A 121 -5.94 7.20 48.01
C LYS A 121 -4.57 7.81 47.66
N VAL A 122 -3.50 7.37 48.34
CA VAL A 122 -2.13 7.82 48.10
C VAL A 122 -1.66 7.42 46.70
N ALA A 123 -1.89 6.16 46.31
CA ALA A 123 -1.48 5.65 44.98
C ALA A 123 -2.23 6.30 43.81
N LEU A 124 -3.53 6.54 43.94
CA LEU A 124 -4.35 7.15 42.89
C LEU A 124 -4.21 8.69 42.82
N GLY A 125 -3.61 9.30 43.85
CA GLY A 125 -3.47 10.76 43.92
C GLY A 125 -4.78 11.50 44.26
N SER A 126 -4.70 12.81 44.41
CA SER A 126 -5.88 13.66 44.68
C SER A 126 -6.72 13.82 43.40
N LYS A 127 -7.98 13.40 43.47
CA LYS A 127 -8.97 13.60 42.37
C LYS A 127 -9.15 15.07 41.98
N LEU A 128 -8.78 15.99 42.85
CA LEU A 128 -8.95 17.45 42.66
C LEU A 128 -7.93 18.08 41.70
N GLU A 129 -6.73 17.49 41.57
CA GLU A 129 -5.60 18.13 40.81
C GLU A 129 -5.36 17.50 39.44
N LYS A 130 -6.05 16.41 39.04
CA LYS A 130 -5.83 15.67 37.78
C LYS A 130 -4.37 15.28 37.52
N GLN A 131 -3.53 15.26 38.56
CA GLN A 131 -2.12 14.90 38.49
C GLN A 131 -1.90 13.49 39.01
N TRP A 132 -1.02 12.75 38.30
CA TRP A 132 -0.59 11.43 38.75
C TRP A 132 0.29 11.56 40.00
N ALA A 133 0.13 10.64 40.96
CA ALA A 133 1.01 10.55 42.09
C ALA A 133 2.47 10.23 41.65
N HIS A 134 3.45 10.62 42.43
CA HIS A 134 4.85 10.35 42.10
C HIS A 134 5.11 8.84 42.07
N GLY A 135 5.84 8.34 41.04
CA GLY A 135 6.02 6.91 40.83
C GLY A 135 6.62 6.13 42.01
N GLU A 136 7.57 6.73 42.78
CA GLU A 136 8.14 6.11 43.98
C GLU A 136 7.12 5.99 45.12
N ILE A 137 6.23 6.95 45.26
CA ILE A 137 5.15 6.92 46.25
C ILE A 137 4.14 5.84 45.92
N VAL A 138 3.76 5.75 44.63
CA VAL A 138 2.89 4.66 44.16
C VAL A 138 3.52 3.30 44.47
N ALA A 139 4.82 3.14 44.20
CA ALA A 139 5.54 1.92 44.44
C ALA A 139 5.56 1.54 45.96
N ALA A 140 5.87 2.50 46.82
CA ALA A 140 5.84 2.28 48.25
C ALA A 140 4.43 1.98 48.80
N ALA A 141 3.40 2.66 48.33
CA ALA A 141 2.02 2.43 48.73
C ALA A 141 1.52 1.02 48.30
N LEU A 142 1.84 0.61 47.06
CA LEU A 142 1.51 -0.74 46.60
C LEU A 142 2.25 -1.83 47.42
N HIS A 143 3.51 -1.60 47.75
CA HIS A 143 4.28 -2.57 48.59
C HIS A 143 3.69 -2.71 50.00
N VAL A 144 3.30 -1.60 50.63
CA VAL A 144 2.60 -1.62 51.92
C VAL A 144 1.28 -2.36 51.82
N THR A 145 0.50 -2.11 50.73
CA THR A 145 -0.76 -2.81 50.51
C THR A 145 -0.56 -4.29 50.28
N GLN A 146 0.44 -4.68 49.50
CA GLN A 146 0.85 -6.07 49.28
C GLN A 146 1.13 -6.81 50.58
N THR A 147 1.99 -6.24 51.41
CA THR A 147 2.35 -6.82 52.72
C THR A 147 1.13 -6.98 53.61
N ALA A 148 0.25 -5.98 53.66
CA ALA A 148 -0.97 -6.02 54.46
C ALA A 148 -1.94 -7.13 53.98
N ILE A 149 -2.12 -7.28 52.69
CA ILE A 149 -2.98 -8.32 52.09
C ILE A 149 -2.42 -9.72 52.37
N ILE A 150 -1.14 -9.94 52.05
CA ILE A 150 -0.50 -11.26 52.23
C ILE A 150 -0.54 -11.70 53.68
N LYS A 151 -0.22 -10.82 54.62
CA LYS A 151 -0.26 -11.13 56.04
C LYS A 151 -1.66 -11.24 56.64
N SER A 152 -2.69 -10.70 55.97
CA SER A 152 -4.07 -10.83 56.44
C SER A 152 -4.77 -12.06 55.93
N ILE A 153 -4.70 -12.32 54.62
CA ILE A 153 -5.50 -13.33 53.93
C ILE A 153 -4.69 -14.26 53.03
N GLY A 154 -3.37 -14.28 53.15
CA GLY A 154 -2.53 -15.27 52.47
C GLY A 154 -3.00 -16.69 52.75
N ASP A 155 -2.93 -17.56 51.75
CA ASP A 155 -3.43 -18.94 51.83
C ASP A 155 -2.76 -19.69 53.00
N ASP A 156 -1.45 -19.58 53.16
CA ASP A 156 -0.70 -20.21 54.29
C ASP A 156 -1.23 -19.79 55.66
N ILE A 157 -1.60 -18.52 55.81
CA ILE A 157 -2.11 -17.97 57.08
C ILE A 157 -3.56 -18.42 57.27
N CYS A 158 -4.36 -18.49 56.22
CA CYS A 158 -5.75 -18.95 56.30
C CYS A 158 -5.84 -20.47 56.56
N ILE A 159 -4.90 -21.23 56.01
CA ILE A 159 -4.73 -22.69 56.31
C ILE A 159 -4.31 -22.88 57.76
N ALA A 160 -3.28 -22.15 58.23
CA ALA A 160 -2.85 -22.18 59.61
C ALA A 160 -3.92 -21.77 60.63
N ALA A 161 -4.83 -20.86 60.20
CA ALA A 161 -5.99 -20.46 61.01
C ALA A 161 -7.19 -21.42 60.91
N GLY A 162 -7.09 -22.50 60.11
CA GLY A 162 -8.12 -23.52 59.98
C GLY A 162 -9.37 -23.07 59.15
N ILE A 163 -9.26 -22.00 58.43
CA ILE A 163 -10.37 -21.46 57.59
C ILE A 163 -10.43 -22.15 56.24
N LEU A 164 -9.25 -22.44 55.68
CA LEU A 164 -9.09 -23.19 54.43
C LEU A 164 -8.59 -24.61 54.79
N LYS A 165 -9.21 -25.57 54.18
CA LYS A 165 -8.77 -26.99 54.31
C LYS A 165 -7.76 -27.28 53.21
N HIS A 166 -6.66 -27.90 53.52
CA HIS A 166 -5.67 -28.32 52.53
C HIS A 166 -6.14 -29.64 51.91
N ALA A 167 -6.33 -29.64 50.61
CA ALA A 167 -6.82 -30.81 49.88
C ALA A 167 -5.70 -31.47 49.08
N ASP A 168 -4.62 -31.87 49.78
CA ASP A 168 -3.48 -32.55 49.12
C ASP A 168 -3.66 -34.09 49.05
N ASP A 169 -4.59 -34.67 49.83
CA ASP A 169 -4.88 -36.08 49.87
C ASP A 169 -6.34 -36.40 49.55
N LEU A 170 -6.57 -37.60 48.97
CA LEU A 170 -7.90 -38.16 48.71
C LEU A 170 -8.76 -38.28 49.97
N GLU A 171 -8.13 -38.40 51.14
CA GLU A 171 -8.78 -38.38 52.47
C GLU A 171 -9.32 -36.98 52.81
N GLY A 172 -8.58 -35.90 52.48
CA GLY A 172 -9.03 -34.52 52.64
C GLY A 172 -10.22 -34.18 51.73
N LEU A 173 -10.29 -34.76 50.52
CA LEU A 173 -11.44 -34.60 49.66
C LEU A 173 -12.71 -35.28 50.22
N SER A 174 -12.57 -36.40 50.90
CA SER A 174 -13.67 -37.10 51.56
C SER A 174 -14.21 -36.35 52.79
N GLU A 175 -13.32 -35.68 53.54
CA GLU A 175 -13.73 -34.78 54.64
C GLU A 175 -14.38 -33.46 54.15
N LEU A 176 -14.03 -32.97 52.98
CA LEU A 176 -14.73 -31.83 52.33
C LEU A 176 -16.16 -32.16 51.89
N LEU A 177 -16.41 -33.42 51.56
CA LEU A 177 -17.75 -33.90 51.15
C LEU A 177 -18.62 -34.34 52.34
N ALA A 178 -18.03 -34.51 53.53
CA ALA A 178 -18.78 -34.82 54.72
C ALA A 178 -19.55 -33.57 55.21
N PRO A 179 -20.89 -33.64 55.47
CA PRO A 179 -21.63 -32.52 55.99
C PRO A 179 -21.05 -32.09 57.32
N SER A 180 -20.48 -30.89 57.36
CA SER A 180 -19.96 -30.26 58.57
C SER A 180 -21.09 -30.08 59.58
N ALA A 181 -21.09 -30.95 60.61
CA ALA A 181 -21.90 -30.69 61.80
C ALA A 181 -21.33 -29.42 62.48
N ALA A 182 -22.06 -28.32 62.32
CA ALA A 182 -21.70 -27.04 62.89
C ALA A 182 -21.65 -27.17 64.42
N GLU A 183 -20.49 -27.44 65.00
CA GLU A 183 -20.26 -27.21 66.44
C GLU A 183 -20.27 -25.69 66.66
N PHE A 184 -21.45 -25.24 67.19
CA PHE A 184 -21.55 -23.93 67.78
C PHE A 184 -20.75 -23.97 69.08
N VAL A 185 -19.49 -23.57 69.02
CA VAL A 185 -18.72 -23.23 70.22
C VAL A 185 -19.13 -21.86 70.67
N GLU A 186 -19.96 -21.80 71.72
CA GLU A 186 -20.27 -20.60 72.49
C GLU A 186 -18.96 -19.92 72.92
N ALA A 187 -18.63 -18.81 72.27
CA ALA A 187 -17.52 -17.95 72.66
C ALA A 187 -17.86 -17.24 73.96
N LYS A 188 -17.27 -17.75 75.03
CA LYS A 188 -17.24 -17.04 76.30
C LYS A 188 -16.66 -15.66 76.10
N SER A 189 -17.46 -14.64 76.43
CA SER A 189 -17.18 -13.21 76.42
C SER A 189 -15.92 -12.87 77.22
N SER A 190 -14.77 -12.80 76.57
CA SER A 190 -13.62 -12.06 77.03
C SER A 190 -13.59 -10.74 76.25
N THR A 191 -13.61 -9.64 76.96
CA THR A 191 -13.51 -8.24 76.51
C THR A 191 -12.16 -7.97 75.82
N GLN A 192 -11.92 -8.54 74.64
CA GLN A 192 -10.83 -8.17 73.78
C GLN A 192 -11.44 -8.02 72.38
N LEU A 193 -11.26 -6.85 71.76
CA LEU A 193 -11.51 -6.54 70.40
C LEU A 193 -10.61 -7.38 69.47
N LYS A 194 -10.77 -8.74 69.46
CA LYS A 194 -10.11 -9.62 68.50
C LYS A 194 -11.08 -9.93 67.37
N VAL A 195 -10.77 -9.40 66.16
CA VAL A 195 -11.45 -9.84 64.95
C VAL A 195 -10.87 -11.22 64.61
N VAL A 196 -11.70 -12.25 64.90
CA VAL A 196 -11.33 -13.63 64.57
C VAL A 196 -11.52 -13.83 63.06
N ARG A 197 -10.51 -14.39 62.37
CA ARG A 197 -10.62 -14.81 61.01
C ARG A 197 -11.66 -15.94 60.90
N THR A 198 -12.88 -15.61 60.37
CA THR A 198 -13.93 -16.58 60.13
C THR A 198 -14.20 -16.69 58.62
N PRO A 199 -14.81 -17.78 58.11
CA PRO A 199 -15.14 -17.88 56.68
C PRO A 199 -16.04 -16.74 56.21
N SER A 200 -16.95 -16.26 57.03
CA SER A 200 -17.83 -15.09 56.75
C SER A 200 -17.04 -13.77 56.66
N TRP A 201 -16.10 -13.55 57.59
CA TRP A 201 -15.17 -12.41 57.53
C TRP A 201 -14.32 -12.47 56.23
N LEU A 202 -13.78 -13.65 55.88
CA LEU A 202 -12.95 -13.84 54.67
C LEU A 202 -13.76 -13.47 53.41
N LYS A 203 -15.01 -13.98 53.29
CA LYS A 203 -15.89 -13.68 52.15
C LYS A 203 -16.22 -12.19 52.06
N GLY A 204 -16.48 -11.50 53.12
CA GLY A 204 -16.74 -10.06 53.16
C GLY A 204 -15.50 -9.26 52.80
N THR A 205 -14.34 -9.62 53.33
CA THR A 205 -13.06 -8.96 53.10
C THR A 205 -12.59 -9.13 51.64
N THR A 206 -12.72 -10.32 51.05
CA THR A 206 -12.34 -10.57 49.66
C THR A 206 -13.20 -9.78 48.68
N SER A 207 -14.52 -9.62 48.99
CA SER A 207 -15.39 -8.80 48.14
C SER A 207 -15.01 -7.31 48.18
N GLN A 208 -14.67 -6.79 49.38
CA GLN A 208 -14.21 -5.41 49.55
C GLN A 208 -12.84 -5.17 48.87
N LEU A 209 -11.92 -6.13 49.03
CA LEU A 209 -10.62 -6.06 48.36
C LEU A 209 -10.76 -6.12 46.83
N HIS A 210 -11.68 -6.90 46.30
CA HIS A 210 -11.94 -6.90 44.86
C HIS A 210 -12.32 -5.50 44.35
N ILE A 211 -13.22 -4.81 45.06
CA ILE A 211 -13.62 -3.43 44.70
C ILE A 211 -12.41 -2.48 44.83
N ALA A 212 -11.63 -2.61 45.89
CA ALA A 212 -10.47 -1.78 46.13
C ALA A 212 -9.38 -1.97 45.07
N ILE A 213 -9.05 -3.22 44.70
CA ILE A 213 -8.06 -3.56 43.69
C ILE A 213 -8.52 -3.16 42.30
N ASN A 214 -9.83 -3.24 42.02
CA ASN A 214 -10.40 -2.75 40.74
C ASN A 214 -10.12 -1.25 40.51
N ALA A 215 -10.07 -0.45 41.58
CA ALA A 215 -9.72 0.97 41.44
C ALA A 215 -8.28 1.20 40.95
N LEU A 216 -7.37 0.22 41.14
CA LEU A 216 -5.98 0.25 40.65
C LEU A 216 -5.85 0.09 39.13
N GLU A 217 -6.92 -0.27 38.42
CA GLU A 217 -6.93 -0.34 36.94
C GLU A 217 -6.41 0.96 36.29
N LEU A 218 -6.70 2.09 36.91
CA LEU A 218 -6.22 3.40 36.43
C LEU A 218 -4.68 3.46 36.39
N LEU A 219 -3.96 2.79 37.29
CA LEU A 219 -2.50 2.79 37.35
C LEU A 219 -1.86 2.07 36.17
N THR A 220 -2.57 1.26 35.40
CA THR A 220 -2.05 0.63 34.19
C THR A 220 -1.66 1.66 33.12
N ARG A 221 -2.19 2.87 33.22
CA ARG A 221 -1.91 4.01 32.33
C ARG A 221 -0.96 5.04 32.95
N HIS A 222 -0.32 4.71 34.06
CA HIS A 222 0.57 5.63 34.75
C HIS A 222 1.82 5.97 33.90
N PRO A 223 2.23 7.25 33.79
CA PRO A 223 3.35 7.64 32.93
C PRO A 223 4.74 7.23 33.47
N SER A 224 4.87 6.87 34.75
CA SER A 224 6.14 6.48 35.35
C SER A 224 6.39 4.96 35.25
N PRO A 225 7.55 4.51 34.73
CA PRO A 225 7.91 3.10 34.69
C PRO A 225 8.06 2.47 36.08
N VAL A 226 8.41 3.25 37.12
CA VAL A 226 8.54 2.79 38.50
C VAL A 226 7.20 2.35 39.08
N ALA A 227 6.14 3.12 38.83
CA ALA A 227 4.79 2.77 39.27
C ALA A 227 4.26 1.52 38.58
N LEU A 228 4.51 1.40 37.25
CA LEU A 228 4.11 0.21 36.48
C LEU A 228 4.82 -1.06 36.95
N ARG A 229 6.13 -0.98 37.23
CA ARG A 229 6.87 -2.11 37.80
C ARG A 229 6.32 -2.54 39.17
N ALA A 230 6.04 -1.57 40.02
CA ALA A 230 5.45 -1.85 41.30
C ALA A 230 4.07 -2.52 41.23
N LEU A 231 3.25 -2.10 40.23
CA LEU A 231 1.95 -2.73 39.99
C LEU A 231 2.10 -4.20 39.51
N ILE A 232 3.11 -4.47 38.69
CA ILE A 232 3.44 -5.84 38.23
C ILE A 232 3.87 -6.69 39.40
N GLU A 233 4.79 -6.21 40.26
CA GLU A 233 5.27 -6.89 41.44
C GLU A 233 4.14 -7.15 42.46
N PHE A 234 3.34 -6.13 42.75
CA PHE A 234 2.14 -6.27 43.58
C PHE A 234 1.23 -7.38 43.06
N SER A 235 0.92 -7.36 41.77
CA SER A 235 0.00 -8.34 41.16
C SER A 235 0.58 -9.75 41.23
N ARG A 236 1.88 -9.92 40.97
CA ARG A 236 2.56 -11.21 41.07
C ARG A 236 2.52 -11.79 42.44
N TYR A 237 3.01 -11.03 43.43
CA TYR A 237 3.10 -11.55 44.81
C TYR A 237 1.73 -11.83 45.43
N VAL A 238 0.73 -11.04 45.13
CA VAL A 238 -0.64 -11.30 45.59
C VAL A 238 -1.22 -12.54 44.90
N LEU A 239 -1.02 -12.76 43.61
CA LEU A 239 -1.45 -13.98 42.90
C LEU A 239 -0.74 -15.24 43.43
N GLU A 240 0.53 -15.13 43.81
CA GLU A 240 1.32 -16.23 44.33
C GLU A 240 0.91 -16.59 45.77
N ALA A 241 0.58 -15.58 46.58
CA ALA A 241 0.26 -15.78 48.00
C ALA A 241 -1.22 -16.09 48.29
N THR A 242 -2.13 -15.83 47.36
CA THR A 242 -3.59 -15.92 47.58
C THR A 242 -4.36 -16.69 46.48
N PRO A 243 -3.85 -17.86 46.03
CA PRO A 243 -4.50 -18.62 44.97
C PRO A 243 -5.88 -19.17 45.34
N GLN A 244 -6.22 -19.43 46.57
CA GLN A 244 -7.50 -19.96 47.04
C GLN A 244 -8.39 -18.87 47.63
N THR A 245 -7.79 -17.87 48.29
CA THR A 245 -8.52 -16.84 49.02
C THR A 245 -9.09 -15.75 48.13
N LEU A 246 -8.37 -15.28 47.10
CA LEU A 246 -8.77 -14.17 46.22
C LEU A 246 -9.17 -14.60 44.82
N THR A 247 -9.91 -15.69 44.68
CA THR A 247 -10.30 -16.25 43.38
C THR A 247 -11.01 -15.24 42.43
N GLN A 248 -11.86 -14.35 42.94
CA GLN A 248 -12.58 -13.34 42.14
C GLN A 248 -11.66 -12.24 41.60
N THR A 249 -10.52 -12.00 42.26
CA THR A 249 -9.59 -10.91 41.93
C THR A 249 -8.49 -11.36 40.99
N GLN A 250 -8.24 -12.68 40.88
CA GLN A 250 -7.18 -13.24 40.02
C GLN A 250 -7.29 -12.77 38.56
N PRO A 251 -8.48 -12.75 37.91
CA PRO A 251 -8.62 -12.25 36.55
C PRO A 251 -8.14 -10.81 36.40
N LEU A 252 -8.45 -9.96 37.38
CA LEU A 252 -8.10 -8.55 37.37
C LEU A 252 -6.58 -8.34 37.51
N LEU A 253 -5.95 -9.05 38.42
CA LEU A 253 -4.50 -8.99 38.65
C LEU A 253 -3.73 -9.49 37.41
N LEU A 254 -4.20 -10.58 36.77
CA LEU A 254 -3.63 -11.04 35.51
C LEU A 254 -3.77 -9.99 34.40
N ALA A 255 -4.93 -9.30 34.31
CA ALA A 255 -5.15 -8.24 33.33
C ALA A 255 -4.18 -7.06 33.54
N PHE A 256 -3.78 -6.72 34.78
CA PHE A 256 -2.81 -5.68 35.05
C PHE A 256 -1.42 -6.04 34.52
N ILE A 257 -0.96 -7.28 34.73
CA ILE A 257 0.33 -7.74 34.22
C ILE A 257 0.29 -7.81 32.68
N LEU A 258 -0.80 -8.34 32.09
CA LEU A 258 -0.99 -8.41 30.65
C LEU A 258 -1.00 -7.00 29.99
N SER A 259 -1.68 -6.04 30.61
CA SER A 259 -1.67 -4.66 30.13
C SER A 259 -0.27 -4.08 30.14
N SER A 260 0.48 -4.32 31.20
CA SER A 260 1.86 -3.85 31.36
C SER A 260 2.85 -4.52 30.40
N SER A 261 2.57 -5.74 29.93
CA SER A 261 3.45 -6.45 28.97
C SER A 261 3.51 -5.79 27.58
N ASN A 262 2.55 -4.94 27.25
CA ASN A 262 2.51 -4.14 26.02
C ASN A 262 2.91 -2.66 26.25
N SER A 263 3.53 -2.36 27.41
CA SER A 263 4.00 -1.00 27.70
C SER A 263 5.06 -0.54 26.70
N THR A 264 5.10 0.76 26.44
CA THR A 264 6.15 1.42 25.63
C THR A 264 7.54 1.37 26.30
N PHE A 265 7.60 1.07 27.58
CA PHE A 265 8.85 0.94 28.34
C PHE A 265 9.35 -0.52 28.27
N ASP A 266 10.42 -0.77 27.55
CA ASP A 266 11.00 -2.13 27.36
C ASP A 266 11.28 -2.84 28.68
N SER A 267 11.80 -2.12 29.68
CA SER A 267 12.09 -2.68 31.00
C SER A 267 10.84 -3.18 31.75
N VAL A 268 9.70 -2.48 31.56
CA VAL A 268 8.40 -2.85 32.15
C VAL A 268 7.81 -4.04 31.40
N SER A 269 7.85 -4.01 30.09
CA SER A 269 7.31 -5.08 29.25
C SER A 269 8.06 -6.39 29.44
N CYS A 270 9.40 -6.36 29.52
CA CYS A 270 10.23 -7.54 29.81
C CYS A 270 9.93 -8.13 31.19
N GLN A 271 9.84 -7.28 32.25
CA GLN A 271 9.52 -7.72 33.58
C GLN A 271 8.11 -8.34 33.67
N ALA A 272 7.12 -7.71 33.03
CA ALA A 272 5.76 -8.26 33.00
C ALA A 272 5.71 -9.64 32.33
N ARG A 273 6.39 -9.81 31.21
CA ARG A 273 6.47 -11.09 30.49
C ARG A 273 7.18 -12.17 31.31
N SER A 274 8.30 -11.86 31.91
CA SER A 274 9.04 -12.82 32.77
C SER A 274 8.18 -13.26 33.95
N HIS A 275 7.44 -12.37 34.57
CA HIS A 275 6.55 -12.74 35.70
C HIS A 275 5.32 -13.55 35.23
N LEU A 276 4.75 -13.26 34.06
CA LEU A 276 3.67 -14.09 33.48
C LEU A 276 4.16 -15.50 33.17
N LEU A 277 5.34 -15.64 32.54
CA LEU A 277 5.91 -16.95 32.26
C LEU A 277 6.22 -17.74 33.55
N PHE A 278 6.72 -17.07 34.59
CA PHE A 278 6.94 -17.68 35.88
C PHE A 278 5.62 -18.15 36.55
N LEU A 279 4.59 -17.31 36.56
CA LEU A 279 3.27 -17.66 37.14
C LEU A 279 2.59 -18.83 36.42
N LEU A 280 2.83 -18.95 35.10
CA LEU A 280 2.27 -20.01 34.27
C LEU A 280 3.20 -21.23 34.11
N SER A 281 4.39 -21.22 34.73
CA SER A 281 5.32 -22.35 34.70
C SER A 281 4.86 -23.48 35.63
N ASP A 282 5.31 -24.70 35.33
CA ASP A 282 5.00 -25.89 36.11
C ASP A 282 5.56 -25.83 37.57
N GLU A 283 6.46 -24.88 37.83
CA GLU A 283 7.02 -24.64 39.18
C GLU A 283 5.97 -24.01 40.11
N ASN A 284 4.96 -23.33 39.55
CA ASN A 284 3.91 -22.71 40.36
C ASN A 284 2.74 -23.69 40.59
N LYS A 285 2.39 -23.98 41.84
CA LYS A 285 1.27 -24.86 42.23
C LYS A 285 -0.07 -24.45 41.61
N SER A 286 -0.24 -23.17 41.29
CA SER A 286 -1.50 -22.60 40.81
C SER A 286 -1.55 -22.46 39.28
N HIS A 287 -0.53 -22.88 38.52
CA HIS A 287 -0.41 -22.66 37.09
C HIS A 287 -1.62 -23.14 36.26
N VAL A 288 -2.18 -24.33 36.61
CA VAL A 288 -3.35 -24.88 35.89
C VAL A 288 -4.59 -23.99 36.06
N ASN A 289 -4.84 -23.50 37.27
CA ASN A 289 -5.96 -22.60 37.55
C ASN A 289 -5.76 -21.26 36.84
N LEU A 290 -4.57 -20.67 36.92
CA LEU A 290 -4.26 -19.39 36.22
C LEU A 290 -4.36 -19.53 34.72
N MET A 291 -3.95 -20.69 34.16
CA MET A 291 -4.11 -20.97 32.73
C MET A 291 -5.58 -21.04 32.31
N GLN A 292 -6.43 -21.69 33.10
CA GLN A 292 -7.86 -21.76 32.82
C GLN A 292 -8.52 -20.36 32.89
N ILE A 293 -8.12 -19.55 33.87
CA ILE A 293 -8.60 -18.16 34.00
C ILE A 293 -8.16 -17.33 32.80
N LEU A 294 -6.89 -17.47 32.37
CA LEU A 294 -6.37 -16.76 31.21
C LEU A 294 -7.16 -17.07 29.93
N MET A 295 -7.44 -18.36 29.69
CA MET A 295 -8.21 -18.79 28.52
C MET A 295 -9.65 -18.31 28.58
N ARG A 296 -10.29 -18.35 29.76
CA ARG A 296 -11.63 -17.84 29.97
C ARG A 296 -11.69 -16.32 29.71
N LEU A 297 -10.74 -15.55 30.25
CA LEU A 297 -10.63 -14.10 30.00
C LEU A 297 -10.46 -13.79 28.52
N THR A 298 -9.61 -14.53 27.82
CA THR A 298 -9.41 -14.34 26.37
C THR A 298 -10.71 -14.59 25.60
N SER A 299 -11.48 -15.62 25.96
CA SER A 299 -12.78 -15.90 25.36
C SER A 299 -13.80 -14.81 25.66
N GLU A 300 -13.86 -14.32 26.91
CA GLU A 300 -14.73 -13.22 27.34
C GLU A 300 -14.40 -11.92 26.60
N TYR A 301 -13.11 -11.61 26.43
CA TYR A 301 -12.66 -10.43 25.68
C TYR A 301 -13.07 -10.52 24.18
N LEU A 302 -12.85 -11.66 23.54
CA LEU A 302 -13.27 -11.88 22.15
C LEU A 302 -14.79 -11.74 21.98
N SER A 303 -15.56 -12.28 22.91
CA SER A 303 -17.02 -12.22 22.85
C SER A 303 -17.60 -10.82 23.18
N SER A 304 -16.85 -9.98 23.90
CA SER A 304 -17.26 -8.63 24.23
C SER A 304 -16.93 -7.59 23.15
N LEU A 305 -15.93 -7.87 22.28
CA LEU A 305 -15.50 -6.96 21.20
C LEU A 305 -16.65 -6.50 20.28
N PRO A 306 -17.54 -7.37 19.78
CA PRO A 306 -18.63 -6.92 18.89
C PRO A 306 -19.49 -5.85 19.52
N ARG A 307 -19.83 -6.02 20.79
CA ARG A 307 -20.64 -5.05 21.53
C ARG A 307 -19.93 -3.71 21.69
N LEU A 308 -18.65 -3.72 22.00
CA LEU A 308 -17.85 -2.49 22.20
C LEU A 308 -17.63 -1.75 20.88
N ILE A 309 -17.43 -2.46 19.78
CA ILE A 309 -17.34 -1.89 18.44
C ILE A 309 -18.68 -1.23 18.07
N PHE A 310 -19.79 -1.91 18.33
CA PHE A 310 -21.12 -1.37 18.04
C PHE A 310 -21.43 -0.08 18.84
N ILE A 311 -20.98 -0.01 20.10
CA ILE A 311 -21.15 1.17 20.97
C ILE A 311 -20.09 2.26 20.66
N GLN A 312 -19.11 1.99 19.80
CA GLN A 312 -18.02 2.89 19.42
C GLN A 312 -17.11 3.30 20.60
N GLU A 313 -16.92 2.42 21.58
CA GLU A 313 -15.98 2.64 22.69
C GLU A 313 -14.55 2.32 22.30
N GLU A 314 -13.93 3.13 21.46
CA GLU A 314 -12.61 2.88 20.86
C GLU A 314 -11.52 2.58 21.91
N ASN A 315 -11.45 3.33 22.99
CA ASN A 315 -10.44 3.13 24.03
C ASN A 315 -10.53 1.73 24.66
N LYS A 316 -11.74 1.19 24.85
CA LYS A 316 -11.91 -0.15 25.39
C LYS A 316 -11.58 -1.22 24.34
N VAL A 317 -11.96 -0.99 23.08
CA VAL A 317 -11.60 -1.89 21.97
C VAL A 317 -10.09 -1.99 21.84
N GLN A 318 -9.38 -0.87 21.86
CA GLN A 318 -7.90 -0.84 21.82
C GLN A 318 -7.31 -1.54 23.02
N HIS A 319 -7.82 -1.30 24.21
CA HIS A 319 -7.34 -1.94 25.44
C HIS A 319 -7.49 -3.47 25.40
N LEU A 320 -8.68 -3.96 25.05
CA LEU A 320 -8.92 -5.42 24.93
C LEU A 320 -8.08 -6.05 23.82
N SER A 321 -7.93 -5.37 22.69
CA SER A 321 -7.05 -5.85 21.60
C SER A 321 -5.60 -5.98 22.07
N CYS A 322 -5.13 -5.05 22.91
CA CYS A 322 -3.80 -5.11 23.50
C CYS A 322 -3.68 -6.29 24.49
N LEU A 323 -4.70 -6.55 25.32
CA LEU A 323 -4.70 -7.67 26.26
C LEU A 323 -4.65 -9.03 25.54
N ILE A 324 -5.50 -9.22 24.52
CA ILE A 324 -5.49 -10.44 23.72
C ILE A 324 -4.14 -10.63 23.02
N ARG A 325 -3.58 -9.56 22.46
CA ARG A 325 -2.25 -9.58 21.84
C ARG A 325 -1.16 -9.94 22.85
N ALA A 326 -1.25 -9.46 24.11
CA ALA A 326 -0.33 -9.80 25.16
C ALA A 326 -0.31 -11.31 25.43
N VAL A 327 -1.49 -11.94 25.52
CA VAL A 327 -1.61 -13.40 25.68
C VAL A 327 -0.95 -14.14 24.52
N CYS A 328 -1.20 -13.69 23.29
CA CYS A 328 -0.62 -14.31 22.08
C CYS A 328 0.91 -14.16 22.04
N ASN A 329 1.44 -13.02 22.45
CA ASN A 329 2.87 -12.76 22.43
C ASN A 329 3.65 -13.66 23.40
N LEU A 330 3.02 -14.21 24.45
CA LEU A 330 3.66 -15.19 25.34
C LEU A 330 4.07 -16.47 24.61
N THR A 331 3.35 -16.82 23.52
CA THR A 331 3.68 -18.03 22.74
C THR A 331 4.71 -17.77 21.64
N ILE A 332 4.83 -16.52 21.17
CA ILE A 332 5.69 -16.18 20.03
C ILE A 332 7.16 -16.03 20.47
N LEU A 333 7.40 -15.45 21.64
CA LEU A 333 8.75 -15.11 22.12
C LEU A 333 9.60 -16.30 22.56
N ASP A 334 9.00 -17.44 22.83
CA ASP A 334 9.70 -18.63 23.31
C ASP A 334 10.15 -19.58 22.19
N GLN A 335 9.80 -19.26 20.92
CA GLN A 335 10.24 -20.07 19.77
C GLN A 335 11.75 -20.00 19.52
N ASP A 336 12.44 -19.00 20.07
CA ASP A 336 13.89 -18.83 19.98
C ASP A 336 14.67 -19.65 21.02
N SER A 337 14.00 -20.18 22.05
CA SER A 337 14.59 -21.04 23.05
C SER A 337 14.40 -22.53 22.70
N THR A 338 15.48 -23.29 22.77
CA THR A 338 15.53 -24.72 22.39
C THR A 338 14.69 -25.66 23.28
N THR A 339 14.10 -25.13 24.34
CA THR A 339 13.22 -25.85 25.27
C THR A 339 11.85 -25.15 25.29
N THR A 340 10.90 -25.63 24.48
CA THR A 340 9.50 -25.20 24.60
C THR A 340 8.95 -25.57 25.96
N SER A 341 8.67 -24.59 26.83
CA SER A 341 8.04 -24.83 28.12
C SER A 341 6.63 -25.41 27.91
N SER A 342 6.21 -26.32 28.79
CA SER A 342 4.90 -26.99 28.71
C SER A 342 3.75 -25.95 28.74
N SER A 343 3.96 -24.84 29.42
CA SER A 343 3.03 -23.72 29.56
C SER A 343 2.76 -23.02 28.19
N VAL A 344 3.79 -22.77 27.40
CA VAL A 344 3.67 -22.16 26.07
C VAL A 344 2.84 -23.05 25.14
N SER A 345 3.11 -24.36 25.15
CA SER A 345 2.32 -25.34 24.40
C SER A 345 0.84 -25.37 24.86
N ALA A 346 0.59 -25.24 26.17
CA ALA A 346 -0.75 -25.20 26.73
C ALA A 346 -1.52 -23.92 26.32
N ILE A 347 -0.86 -22.75 26.30
CA ILE A 347 -1.45 -21.48 25.81
C ILE A 347 -1.79 -21.60 24.32
N SER A 348 -0.86 -22.07 23.51
CA SER A 348 -1.08 -22.27 22.07
C SER A 348 -2.26 -23.22 21.78
N LYS A 349 -2.31 -24.35 22.50
CA LYS A 349 -3.47 -25.27 22.42
C LYS A 349 -4.77 -24.62 22.91
N GLY A 350 -4.72 -23.80 23.95
CA GLY A 350 -5.86 -23.06 24.47
C GLY A 350 -6.43 -22.09 23.43
N ILE A 351 -5.56 -21.25 22.82
CA ILE A 351 -5.93 -20.33 21.75
C ILE A 351 -6.44 -21.12 20.53
N GLY A 352 -5.78 -22.21 20.16
CA GLY A 352 -6.21 -23.10 19.09
C GLY A 352 -7.59 -23.71 19.34
N LYS A 353 -7.96 -24.02 20.56
CA LYS A 353 -9.33 -24.44 20.92
C LYS A 353 -10.36 -23.33 20.72
N LEU A 354 -10.02 -22.06 21.04
CA LEU A 354 -10.89 -20.90 20.82
C LEU A 354 -11.17 -20.64 19.33
N LEU A 355 -10.24 -21.00 18.45
CA LEU A 355 -10.36 -20.86 17.00
C LEU A 355 -10.77 -22.15 16.30
N GLY A 356 -10.92 -23.26 17.01
CA GLY A 356 -11.25 -24.57 16.44
C GLY A 356 -12.75 -24.85 16.36
N PRO A 357 -13.14 -25.98 15.74
CA PRO A 357 -14.53 -26.37 15.52
C PRO A 357 -15.33 -26.67 16.78
N SER A 358 -14.65 -26.99 17.88
CA SER A 358 -15.29 -27.30 19.18
C SER A 358 -15.61 -26.04 20.00
N SER A 359 -15.29 -24.85 19.50
CA SER A 359 -15.45 -23.62 20.23
C SER A 359 -16.58 -22.73 19.64
N ASP A 360 -16.85 -21.68 20.34
CA ASP A 360 -17.87 -20.70 19.98
C ASP A 360 -17.47 -19.77 18.81
N ILE A 361 -16.49 -20.15 17.95
CA ILE A 361 -16.06 -19.29 16.82
C ILE A 361 -17.24 -18.90 15.94
N GLU A 362 -18.19 -19.78 15.74
CA GLU A 362 -19.39 -19.50 14.96
C GLU A 362 -20.25 -18.40 15.62
N LYS A 363 -20.32 -18.41 16.93
CA LYS A 363 -21.11 -17.41 17.69
C LYS A 363 -20.43 -16.05 17.71
N TRP A 364 -19.19 -15.96 18.20
CA TRP A 364 -18.51 -14.68 18.27
C TRP A 364 -18.09 -14.17 16.89
N GLY A 365 -17.78 -15.05 15.95
CA GLY A 365 -17.44 -14.71 14.57
C GLY A 365 -18.61 -14.07 13.83
N TRP A 366 -19.82 -14.66 13.88
CA TRP A 366 -21.02 -14.03 13.31
C TRP A 366 -21.34 -12.67 13.94
N SER A 367 -21.17 -12.56 15.27
CA SER A 367 -21.37 -11.29 15.97
C SER A 367 -20.36 -10.23 15.50
N LEU A 368 -19.10 -10.59 15.26
CA LEU A 368 -18.10 -9.68 14.69
C LEU A 368 -18.44 -9.29 13.26
N LEU A 369 -18.79 -10.23 12.40
CA LEU A 369 -19.14 -9.98 11.00
C LEU A 369 -20.34 -9.03 10.86
N SER A 370 -21.29 -9.09 11.79
CA SER A 370 -22.45 -8.20 11.76
C SER A 370 -22.13 -6.74 12.08
N VAL A 371 -21.07 -6.50 12.84
CA VAL A 371 -20.70 -5.16 13.32
C VAL A 371 -19.57 -4.53 12.49
N PHE A 372 -18.72 -5.37 11.87
CA PHE A 372 -17.57 -4.91 11.12
C PHE A 372 -17.98 -4.37 9.75
N GLN A 373 -17.97 -3.05 9.59
CA GLN A 373 -18.37 -2.38 8.36
C GLN A 373 -17.22 -1.52 7.84
N PHE A 374 -16.81 -1.78 6.60
CA PHE A 374 -15.84 -0.94 5.91
C PHE A 374 -16.54 0.23 5.21
N SER A 375 -15.85 1.38 5.16
CA SER A 375 -16.31 2.52 4.37
C SER A 375 -16.17 2.20 2.88
N ASP A 376 -17.11 2.73 2.09
CA ASP A 376 -16.99 2.63 0.64
C ASP A 376 -15.80 3.48 0.16
N VAL A 377 -15.04 2.94 -0.77
CA VAL A 377 -13.93 3.65 -1.38
C VAL A 377 -14.50 4.74 -2.29
N PRO A 378 -14.12 6.02 -2.12
CA PRO A 378 -14.55 7.06 -3.04
C PRO A 378 -14.01 6.72 -4.43
N LEU A 379 -14.90 6.67 -5.41
CA LEU A 379 -14.54 6.46 -6.82
C LEU A 379 -13.91 7.76 -7.35
N THR A 380 -12.66 8.00 -7.01
CA THR A 380 -11.86 9.03 -7.65
C THR A 380 -11.35 8.47 -8.98
N VAL A 381 -11.95 8.92 -10.07
CA VAL A 381 -11.48 8.59 -11.42
C VAL A 381 -10.22 9.42 -11.67
N GLU A 382 -9.09 8.94 -11.25
CA GLU A 382 -7.80 9.50 -11.64
C GLU A 382 -7.41 8.90 -13.01
N ARG A 383 -7.42 9.75 -14.01
CA ARG A 383 -7.17 9.40 -15.43
C ARG A 383 -5.76 8.85 -15.71
N ASN A 384 -4.85 8.89 -14.74
CA ASN A 384 -3.41 8.73 -14.96
C ASN A 384 -2.76 7.67 -14.04
N SER A 385 -3.50 6.65 -13.59
CA SER A 385 -2.90 5.59 -12.76
C SER A 385 -1.76 4.86 -13.50
N MET A 386 -1.90 4.70 -14.82
CA MET A 386 -0.91 4.04 -15.66
C MET A 386 0.35 4.91 -15.89
N GLU A 387 0.19 6.21 -16.14
CA GLU A 387 1.32 7.16 -16.24
C GLU A 387 2.05 7.32 -14.88
N ARG A 388 1.31 7.29 -13.78
CA ARG A 388 1.88 7.38 -12.44
C ARG A 388 2.70 6.13 -12.06
N LEU A 389 2.22 4.94 -12.43
CA LEU A 389 2.96 3.69 -12.32
C LEU A 389 4.26 3.69 -13.13
N MET A 390 4.29 4.44 -14.26
CA MET A 390 5.46 4.58 -15.11
C MET A 390 6.51 5.52 -14.52
N LEU A 391 6.08 6.59 -13.86
CA LEU A 391 6.96 7.58 -13.23
C LEU A 391 7.56 7.08 -11.90
N GLU A 392 6.89 6.15 -11.23
CA GLU A 392 7.37 5.55 -9.97
C GLU A 392 8.38 4.40 -10.16
N ASN A 393 8.63 3.99 -11.40
CA ASN A 393 9.63 2.95 -11.73
C ASN A 393 11.07 3.46 -11.79
N GLU A 394 11.44 4.51 -11.03
CA GLU A 394 12.84 4.84 -10.85
C GLU A 394 13.55 3.75 -10.01
N PRO A 395 14.70 3.22 -10.51
CA PRO A 395 15.31 1.98 -9.97
C PRO A 395 16.02 2.12 -8.63
N ASP A 396 15.87 3.22 -7.90
CA ASP A 396 16.76 3.54 -6.77
C ASP A 396 16.35 3.02 -5.38
N SER A 397 15.22 2.36 -5.21
CA SER A 397 14.96 1.69 -3.92
C SER A 397 14.07 0.45 -4.05
N PRO A 398 14.50 -0.72 -3.56
CA PRO A 398 13.69 -1.94 -3.51
C PRO A 398 12.67 -1.91 -2.35
N GLN A 399 12.06 -0.76 -2.08
CA GLN A 399 11.03 -0.65 -1.04
C GLN A 399 9.70 -1.12 -1.60
N VAL A 400 9.17 -2.18 -1.00
CA VAL A 400 7.81 -2.64 -1.28
C VAL A 400 6.84 -1.51 -0.88
N PRO A 401 6.06 -0.95 -1.81
CA PRO A 401 5.11 0.09 -1.46
C PRO A 401 4.10 -0.47 -0.45
N ALA A 402 3.73 0.36 0.52
CA ALA A 402 2.77 -0.04 1.53
C ALA A 402 1.40 -0.32 0.91
N PHE A 403 0.79 -1.43 1.30
CA PHE A 403 -0.59 -1.72 0.91
C PHE A 403 -1.52 -0.62 1.44
N PRO A 404 -2.42 -0.06 0.61
CA PRO A 404 -3.35 0.96 1.07
C PRO A 404 -4.27 0.38 2.15
N SER A 405 -4.42 1.12 3.26
CA SER A 405 -5.22 0.70 4.40
C SER A 405 -6.71 0.89 4.13
N LEU A 406 -7.49 -0.16 4.38
CA LEU A 406 -8.95 -0.08 4.44
C LEU A 406 -9.37 0.81 5.61
N ARG A 407 -10.52 1.46 5.50
CA ARG A 407 -11.10 2.26 6.58
C ARG A 407 -12.39 1.62 7.08
N LEU A 408 -12.53 1.54 8.38
CA LEU A 408 -13.81 1.19 8.98
C LEU A 408 -14.73 2.42 9.00
N LYS A 409 -16.02 2.19 8.91
CA LYS A 409 -17.03 3.28 8.86
C LYS A 409 -17.07 4.06 10.17
N ASP A 410 -16.95 3.35 11.30
CA ASP A 410 -17.26 3.87 12.62
C ASP A 410 -16.07 3.91 13.59
N LEU A 411 -14.87 3.50 13.15
CA LEU A 411 -13.68 3.41 14.00
C LEU A 411 -12.47 4.10 13.37
N ASP A 412 -11.61 4.65 14.24
CA ASP A 412 -10.35 5.27 13.83
C ASP A 412 -9.33 4.27 13.26
N ILE A 413 -8.43 4.78 12.43
CA ILE A 413 -7.35 4.01 11.79
C ILE A 413 -6.46 3.32 12.83
N ASN A 414 -6.16 3.99 13.96
CA ASN A 414 -5.36 3.41 15.04
C ASN A 414 -6.03 2.19 15.67
N THR A 415 -7.35 2.23 15.83
CA THR A 415 -8.14 1.11 16.36
C THR A 415 -8.12 -0.06 15.39
N LEU A 416 -8.27 0.20 14.10
CA LEU A 416 -8.15 -0.84 13.07
C LEU A 416 -6.76 -1.49 13.08
N GLN A 417 -5.68 -0.71 13.15
CA GLN A 417 -4.31 -1.25 13.22
C GLN A 417 -4.10 -2.13 14.46
N ARG A 418 -4.68 -1.76 15.60
CA ARG A 418 -4.63 -2.59 16.83
C ARG A 418 -5.37 -3.91 16.65
N LEU A 419 -6.53 -3.88 16.01
CA LEU A 419 -7.30 -5.08 15.67
C LEU A 419 -6.53 -5.97 14.67
N GLU A 420 -5.92 -5.39 13.63
CA GLU A 420 -5.06 -6.13 12.70
C GLU A 420 -3.93 -6.85 13.41
N GLN A 421 -3.19 -6.15 14.26
CA GLN A 421 -2.11 -6.72 15.05
C GLN A 421 -2.61 -7.84 15.97
N MET A 422 -3.79 -7.67 16.57
CA MET A 422 -4.39 -8.69 17.43
C MET A 422 -4.72 -9.96 16.64
N PHE A 423 -5.40 -9.85 15.47
CA PHE A 423 -5.76 -11.03 14.67
C PHE A 423 -4.52 -11.73 14.08
N ARG A 424 -3.49 -10.97 13.67
CA ARG A 424 -2.20 -11.55 13.28
C ARG A 424 -1.56 -12.33 14.44
N SER A 425 -1.56 -11.76 15.63
CA SER A 425 -1.01 -12.43 16.82
C SER A 425 -1.81 -13.67 17.22
N LEU A 426 -3.14 -13.66 17.10
CA LEU A 426 -4.00 -14.83 17.30
C LEU A 426 -3.67 -15.95 16.32
N GLY A 427 -3.50 -15.64 15.04
CA GLY A 427 -3.08 -16.61 14.04
C GLY A 427 -1.72 -17.21 14.35
N ALA A 428 -0.74 -16.36 14.68
CA ALA A 428 0.62 -16.80 15.03
C ALA A 428 0.65 -17.70 16.27
N ALA A 429 -0.10 -17.35 17.32
CA ALA A 429 -0.18 -18.10 18.57
C ALA A 429 -0.88 -19.46 18.40
N ALA A 430 -1.94 -19.53 17.61
CA ALA A 430 -2.69 -20.76 17.36
C ALA A 430 -1.98 -21.70 16.36
N GLY A 431 -1.16 -21.17 15.47
CA GLY A 431 -0.46 -21.96 14.45
C GLY A 431 -1.40 -22.76 13.55
N GLU A 432 -1.09 -24.05 13.31
CA GLU A 432 -1.90 -24.91 12.43
C GLU A 432 -3.36 -25.11 12.89
N THR A 433 -3.64 -24.94 14.16
CA THR A 433 -5.01 -25.11 14.66
C THR A 433 -5.95 -23.99 14.22
N CYS A 434 -5.39 -22.84 13.79
CA CYS A 434 -6.16 -21.73 13.22
C CYS A 434 -6.69 -21.99 11.80
N LEU A 435 -6.22 -23.02 11.10
CA LEU A 435 -6.62 -23.28 9.70
C LEU A 435 -8.13 -23.43 9.55
N TYR A 436 -8.80 -24.04 10.53
CA TYR A 436 -10.27 -24.13 10.53
C TYR A 436 -10.96 -22.77 10.54
N ALA A 437 -10.47 -21.84 11.39
CA ALA A 437 -11.02 -20.49 11.45
C ALA A 437 -10.83 -19.76 10.11
N ILE A 438 -9.67 -19.90 9.49
CA ILE A 438 -9.36 -19.31 8.18
C ILE A 438 -10.31 -19.87 7.11
N GLU A 439 -10.50 -21.19 7.05
CA GLU A 439 -11.41 -21.83 6.10
C GLU A 439 -12.86 -21.39 6.33
N TRP A 440 -13.28 -21.26 7.59
CA TRP A 440 -14.62 -20.81 7.95
C TRP A 440 -14.89 -19.37 7.50
N PHE A 441 -14.02 -18.44 7.85
CA PHE A 441 -14.14 -17.04 7.42
C PHE A 441 -14.06 -16.92 5.90
N PHE A 442 -13.13 -17.62 5.27
CA PHE A 442 -12.99 -17.64 3.82
C PHE A 442 -14.23 -18.22 3.13
N GLY A 443 -14.83 -19.28 3.70
CA GLY A 443 -16.07 -19.87 3.22
C GLY A 443 -17.22 -18.84 3.16
N ILE A 444 -17.31 -17.93 4.15
CA ILE A 444 -18.29 -16.84 4.15
C ILE A 444 -17.84 -15.76 3.16
N GLY A 445 -16.57 -15.41 3.13
CA GLY A 445 -15.99 -14.37 2.26
C GLY A 445 -16.17 -14.65 0.77
N LYS A 446 -16.15 -15.93 0.36
CA LYS A 446 -16.35 -16.32 -1.03
C LYS A 446 -17.84 -16.29 -1.47
N SER A 447 -18.78 -16.05 -0.57
CA SER A 447 -20.22 -16.10 -0.91
C SER A 447 -20.75 -14.84 -1.61
N GLY A 448 -19.92 -13.82 -1.81
CA GLY A 448 -20.31 -12.61 -2.53
C GLY A 448 -19.58 -11.35 -2.08
N VAL A 449 -20.06 -10.20 -2.53
CA VAL A 449 -19.48 -8.87 -2.28
C VAL A 449 -20.17 -8.09 -1.15
N LYS A 450 -21.07 -8.74 -0.41
CA LYS A 450 -21.79 -8.14 0.72
C LYS A 450 -20.84 -7.77 1.86
N ARG A 451 -21.22 -6.83 2.71
CA ARG A 451 -20.42 -6.33 3.84
C ARG A 451 -19.85 -7.45 4.73
N ASN A 452 -20.69 -8.43 5.10
CA ASN A 452 -20.24 -9.55 5.92
C ASN A 452 -19.19 -10.42 5.24
N ALA A 453 -19.29 -10.60 3.91
CA ALA A 453 -18.31 -11.34 3.14
C ALA A 453 -16.97 -10.58 3.05
N VAL A 454 -17.00 -9.25 2.88
CA VAL A 454 -15.81 -8.41 2.91
C VAL A 454 -15.13 -8.46 4.27
N ALA A 455 -15.89 -8.34 5.35
CA ALA A 455 -15.36 -8.48 6.71
C ALA A 455 -14.74 -9.88 6.94
N ALA A 456 -15.41 -10.93 6.47
CA ALA A 456 -14.91 -12.31 6.59
C ALA A 456 -13.59 -12.51 5.82
N MET A 457 -13.46 -11.96 4.62
CA MET A 457 -12.20 -11.97 3.87
C MET A 457 -11.07 -11.24 4.61
N TRP A 458 -11.38 -10.12 5.25
CA TRP A 458 -10.40 -9.39 6.04
C TRP A 458 -9.91 -10.21 7.23
N PHE A 459 -10.80 -10.87 7.99
CA PHE A 459 -10.42 -11.73 9.11
C PHE A 459 -9.60 -12.93 8.64
N ALA A 460 -10.01 -13.58 7.55
CA ALA A 460 -9.27 -14.69 6.96
C ALA A 460 -7.84 -14.28 6.56
N CYS A 461 -7.71 -13.12 5.91
CA CYS A 461 -6.42 -12.58 5.49
C CYS A 461 -5.51 -12.28 6.69
N ARG A 462 -6.00 -11.58 7.72
CA ARG A 462 -5.20 -11.23 8.91
C ARG A 462 -4.79 -12.47 9.72
N LEU A 463 -5.67 -13.46 9.86
CA LEU A 463 -5.31 -14.73 10.51
C LEU A 463 -4.27 -15.50 9.69
N LEU A 464 -4.40 -15.53 8.37
CA LEU A 464 -3.47 -16.20 7.47
C LEU A 464 -2.07 -15.55 7.53
N GLU A 465 -1.99 -14.21 7.56
CA GLU A 465 -0.73 -13.48 7.81
C GLU A 465 -0.07 -13.94 9.12
N GLY A 466 -0.86 -14.09 10.19
CA GLY A 466 -0.37 -14.53 11.49
C GLY A 466 0.19 -15.94 11.46
N VAL A 467 -0.59 -16.92 10.97
CA VAL A 467 -0.17 -18.32 10.89
C VAL A 467 1.08 -18.52 10.05
N SER A 468 1.19 -17.76 8.96
CA SER A 468 2.31 -17.87 8.02
C SER A 468 3.53 -17.03 8.41
N ASN A 469 3.37 -16.13 9.37
CA ASN A 469 4.36 -15.10 9.71
C ASN A 469 4.77 -14.25 8.49
N VAL A 470 3.83 -14.04 7.57
CA VAL A 470 3.97 -13.19 6.38
C VAL A 470 3.22 -11.90 6.65
N SER A 471 3.91 -10.77 6.79
CA SER A 471 3.27 -9.47 7.00
C SER A 471 3.24 -8.64 5.72
N LEU A 472 2.09 -8.09 5.38
CA LEU A 472 1.93 -7.14 4.29
C LEU A 472 2.33 -5.69 4.70
N ALA A 473 2.46 -5.41 6.00
CA ALA A 473 2.64 -4.06 6.54
C ALA A 473 4.08 -3.71 6.94
N SER A 474 5.04 -4.65 6.89
CA SER A 474 6.36 -4.45 7.49
C SER A 474 7.50 -4.73 6.51
N GLU A 475 8.41 -3.77 6.39
CA GLU A 475 9.69 -3.93 5.70
C GLU A 475 10.59 -4.98 6.36
N GLU A 476 10.40 -5.26 7.65
CA GLU A 476 11.17 -6.26 8.41
C GLU A 476 10.86 -7.70 8.01
N SER A 477 9.78 -7.93 7.28
CA SER A 477 9.36 -9.29 6.88
C SER A 477 10.29 -9.96 5.87
N VAL A 478 11.15 -9.20 5.20
CA VAL A 478 12.04 -9.70 4.12
C VAL A 478 13.31 -10.35 4.64
N SER A 479 13.79 -9.98 5.83
CA SER A 479 15.15 -10.33 6.30
C SER A 479 15.26 -11.55 7.23
N ARG A 480 14.16 -12.15 7.67
CA ARG A 480 14.22 -13.33 8.56
C ARG A 480 14.15 -14.63 7.77
N LEU A 481 15.12 -15.49 7.96
CA LEU A 481 15.07 -16.90 7.51
C LEU A 481 13.81 -17.56 8.10
N ARG A 482 12.78 -17.70 7.25
CA ARG A 482 11.51 -18.27 7.68
C ARG A 482 11.61 -19.79 7.74
N PRO A 483 11.08 -20.44 8.81
CA PRO A 483 10.96 -21.88 8.83
C PRO A 483 10.08 -22.34 7.67
N LYS A 484 10.35 -23.55 7.14
CA LYS A 484 9.54 -24.13 6.06
C LYS A 484 8.08 -24.21 6.50
N PRO A 485 7.12 -23.71 5.71
CA PRO A 485 5.72 -23.77 6.06
C PRO A 485 5.23 -25.21 6.18
N ALA A 486 4.29 -25.43 7.08
CA ALA A 486 3.68 -26.73 7.26
C ALA A 486 2.95 -27.17 5.99
N LYS A 487 3.00 -28.46 5.65
CA LYS A 487 2.36 -29.01 4.42
C LYS A 487 0.86 -28.71 4.33
N ARG A 488 0.17 -28.65 5.47
CA ARG A 488 -1.27 -28.30 5.52
C ARG A 488 -1.52 -26.85 5.12
N LEU A 489 -0.68 -25.94 5.62
CA LEU A 489 -0.74 -24.51 5.26
C LEU A 489 -0.45 -24.27 3.77
N GLU A 490 0.56 -24.98 3.21
CA GLU A 490 0.83 -24.92 1.76
C GLU A 490 -0.37 -25.39 0.93
N LYS A 491 -0.99 -26.51 1.35
CA LYS A 491 -2.18 -27.04 0.64
C LYS A 491 -3.34 -26.05 0.71
N LEU A 492 -3.57 -25.45 1.87
CA LEU A 492 -4.60 -24.43 2.06
C LEU A 492 -4.33 -23.22 1.17
N ALA A 493 -3.11 -22.66 1.18
CA ALA A 493 -2.72 -21.51 0.37
C ALA A 493 -2.97 -21.76 -1.14
N ARG A 494 -2.65 -22.95 -1.64
CA ARG A 494 -2.93 -23.32 -3.03
C ARG A 494 -4.42 -23.41 -3.32
N SER A 495 -5.20 -23.96 -2.39
CA SER A 495 -6.65 -24.04 -2.52
C SER A 495 -7.30 -22.66 -2.53
N LEU A 496 -6.88 -21.77 -1.61
CA LEU A 496 -7.36 -20.40 -1.52
C LEU A 496 -7.06 -19.60 -2.80
N ALA A 497 -5.83 -19.68 -3.31
CA ALA A 497 -5.42 -18.97 -4.52
C ALA A 497 -6.25 -19.40 -5.74
N ARG A 498 -6.50 -20.69 -5.93
CA ARG A 498 -7.35 -21.20 -7.01
C ARG A 498 -8.80 -20.73 -6.87
N THR A 499 -9.36 -20.83 -5.66
CA THR A 499 -10.73 -20.43 -5.42
C THR A 499 -10.95 -18.94 -5.66
N LEU A 500 -9.98 -18.11 -5.26
CA LEU A 500 -10.01 -16.65 -5.51
C LEU A 500 -9.95 -16.33 -7.00
N SER A 501 -9.11 -17.04 -7.77
CA SER A 501 -9.06 -16.88 -9.22
C SER A 501 -10.38 -17.25 -9.89
N GLU A 502 -10.99 -18.37 -9.49
CA GLU A 502 -12.30 -18.80 -10.00
C GLU A 502 -13.43 -17.79 -9.68
N GLN A 503 -13.36 -17.17 -8.49
CA GLN A 503 -14.30 -16.11 -8.12
C GLN A 503 -14.08 -14.84 -8.90
N TRP A 504 -12.81 -14.50 -9.18
CA TRP A 504 -12.46 -13.35 -10.01
C TRP A 504 -13.11 -13.48 -11.39
N ASP A 505 -13.03 -14.65 -11.98
CA ASP A 505 -13.61 -14.91 -13.30
C ASP A 505 -15.15 -14.81 -13.27
N ARG A 506 -15.82 -15.32 -12.25
CA ARG A 506 -17.29 -15.19 -12.09
C ARG A 506 -17.72 -13.74 -11.85
N GLY A 507 -16.97 -12.97 -11.08
CA GLY A 507 -17.26 -11.56 -10.81
C GLY A 507 -17.16 -10.66 -12.04
N ILE A 508 -16.41 -11.07 -13.07
CA ILE A 508 -16.37 -10.41 -14.39
C ILE A 508 -17.66 -10.75 -15.17
N GLU A 509 -18.10 -12.01 -15.16
CA GLU A 509 -19.34 -12.44 -15.82
C GLU A 509 -20.59 -11.74 -15.25
N ASP A 510 -20.66 -11.57 -13.91
CA ASP A 510 -21.81 -10.92 -13.25
C ASP A 510 -21.85 -9.40 -13.46
N SER A 511 -20.71 -8.75 -13.72
CA SER A 511 -20.67 -7.31 -13.98
C SER A 511 -21.17 -6.93 -15.38
N ASP A 512 -21.15 -7.85 -16.33
CA ASP A 512 -21.70 -7.68 -17.68
C ASP A 512 -23.17 -8.11 -17.81
N ALA A 513 -23.72 -8.78 -16.78
CA ALA A 513 -25.14 -9.09 -16.77
C ALA A 513 -25.96 -7.84 -16.47
N PRO A 514 -26.96 -7.49 -17.29
CA PRO A 514 -27.84 -6.37 -16.99
C PRO A 514 -28.51 -6.63 -15.63
N PRO A 515 -28.67 -5.59 -14.77
CA PRO A 515 -29.30 -5.77 -13.47
C PRO A 515 -30.66 -6.41 -13.66
N SER A 516 -30.85 -7.61 -13.11
CA SER A 516 -32.10 -8.37 -13.17
C SER A 516 -33.14 -7.56 -12.39
N SER A 517 -33.81 -6.64 -13.09
CA SER A 517 -35.04 -6.05 -12.64
C SER A 517 -36.13 -7.11 -12.70
N ASN A 518 -36.43 -7.72 -11.56
CA ASN A 518 -37.67 -8.46 -11.37
C ASN A 518 -38.86 -7.51 -11.52
N THR A 519 -39.19 -7.13 -12.74
CA THR A 519 -40.48 -6.65 -13.15
C THR A 519 -40.71 -7.17 -14.56
N VAL A 520 -41.38 -8.31 -14.58
CA VAL A 520 -42.00 -8.85 -15.78
C VAL A 520 -43.04 -7.83 -16.25
N GLN A 521 -42.73 -7.10 -17.32
CA GLN A 521 -43.71 -6.57 -18.23
C GLN A 521 -43.20 -6.74 -19.65
N ASP A 522 -43.95 -7.52 -20.39
CA ASP A 522 -43.87 -7.74 -21.82
C ASP A 522 -43.55 -6.47 -22.62
N LEU A 523 -42.40 -6.45 -23.27
CA LEU A 523 -42.15 -5.68 -24.46
C LEU A 523 -41.31 -6.54 -25.41
N SER A 524 -41.98 -7.49 -26.07
CA SER A 524 -41.54 -8.01 -27.35
C SER A 524 -41.45 -6.87 -28.34
N ASP A 525 -40.37 -6.85 -29.13
CA ASP A 525 -40.08 -5.91 -30.21
C ASP A 525 -39.42 -4.55 -29.84
N ALA A 526 -38.22 -4.62 -29.26
CA ALA A 526 -37.25 -3.54 -29.38
C ALA A 526 -36.05 -4.05 -30.20
N PRO A 527 -35.68 -3.35 -31.30
CA PRO A 527 -34.49 -3.73 -32.07
C PRO A 527 -33.23 -3.59 -31.16
N LEU A 528 -32.33 -4.51 -31.33
CA LEU A 528 -30.99 -4.47 -30.75
C LEU A 528 -30.35 -3.11 -31.06
N VAL A 529 -30.45 -2.17 -30.15
CA VAL A 529 -29.76 -0.91 -30.24
C VAL A 529 -28.28 -1.17 -30.05
N GLU A 530 -27.53 -1.06 -31.12
CA GLU A 530 -26.06 -1.02 -31.10
C GLU A 530 -25.60 -0.08 -29.97
N ARG A 531 -24.88 -0.64 -29.01
CA ARG A 531 -24.22 0.14 -27.94
C ARG A 531 -23.14 1.00 -28.59
N LYS A 532 -23.51 2.18 -29.08
CA LYS A 532 -22.56 3.22 -29.52
C LYS A 532 -21.84 3.76 -28.26
N THR A 533 -20.65 3.26 -28.09
CA THR A 533 -19.41 3.77 -27.46
C THR A 533 -19.42 5.12 -26.76
N GLY A 534 -18.80 5.15 -25.58
CA GLY A 534 -18.17 6.31 -24.94
C GLY A 534 -19.06 7.27 -24.18
N LEU A 535 -20.18 7.67 -24.73
CA LEU A 535 -21.13 8.59 -24.09
C LEU A 535 -22.03 7.90 -23.04
N PHE A 536 -22.26 6.61 -23.17
CA PHE A 536 -23.08 5.86 -22.24
C PHE A 536 -22.43 5.69 -20.86
N GLN A 537 -21.12 5.48 -20.81
CA GLN A 537 -20.39 5.41 -19.53
C GLN A 537 -20.39 6.76 -18.81
N LEU A 538 -20.33 7.86 -19.53
CA LEU A 538 -20.44 9.19 -18.94
C LEU A 538 -21.84 9.46 -18.38
N HIS A 539 -22.89 8.96 -19.06
CA HIS A 539 -24.28 9.15 -18.65
C HIS A 539 -24.67 8.26 -17.46
N GLU A 540 -24.12 7.07 -17.38
CA GLU A 540 -24.29 6.17 -16.23
C GLU A 540 -23.57 6.72 -15.00
N ASN A 541 -22.34 7.21 -15.17
CA ASN A 541 -21.60 7.88 -14.08
C ASN A 541 -22.25 9.18 -13.62
N LEU A 542 -22.92 9.92 -14.51
CA LEU A 542 -23.71 11.11 -14.15
C LEU A 542 -25.05 10.77 -13.47
N LYS A 543 -25.66 9.62 -13.75
CA LYS A 543 -26.84 9.15 -13.02
C LYS A 543 -26.51 8.71 -11.60
N ILE A 544 -25.33 8.16 -11.35
CA ILE A 544 -24.86 7.76 -10.01
C ILE A 544 -24.65 8.99 -9.12
N THR A 545 -24.28 10.15 -9.70
CA THR A 545 -24.12 11.40 -8.94
C THR A 545 -25.42 12.14 -8.64
N GLN A 546 -26.53 11.77 -9.28
CA GLN A 546 -27.85 12.41 -9.03
C GLN A 546 -28.79 11.59 -8.15
N SER A 547 -28.43 10.40 -7.68
CA SER A 547 -29.23 9.67 -6.70
C SER A 547 -29.18 10.37 -5.34
N SER A 548 -30.31 10.98 -5.00
CA SER A 548 -30.62 11.65 -3.73
C SER A 548 -30.18 10.85 -2.49
N PRO A 549 -29.77 11.55 -1.41
CA PRO A 549 -29.47 10.92 -0.16
C PRO A 549 -30.76 10.64 0.60
N ALA A 550 -31.41 9.54 0.39
CA ALA A 550 -32.36 8.99 1.34
C ALA A 550 -32.93 7.65 0.84
N THR A 551 -32.28 6.62 1.21
CA THR A 551 -32.90 5.41 1.80
C THR A 551 -31.75 4.50 2.16
N THR A 552 -31.58 4.26 3.44
CA THR A 552 -30.71 3.28 4.05
C THR A 552 -31.03 1.90 3.48
N SER A 553 -30.44 1.58 2.33
CA SER A 553 -30.36 0.22 1.84
C SER A 553 -29.26 -0.48 2.63
N GLU A 554 -29.64 -1.30 3.58
CA GLU A 554 -28.76 -2.09 4.46
C GLU A 554 -27.91 -3.13 3.69
N ASN A 555 -28.02 -3.21 2.37
CA ASN A 555 -27.35 -4.18 1.50
C ASN A 555 -26.53 -3.49 0.38
N THR A 556 -25.63 -2.58 0.71
CA THR A 556 -24.69 -2.09 -0.30
C THR A 556 -23.59 -3.12 -0.52
N ASP A 557 -23.48 -3.60 -1.75
CA ASP A 557 -22.38 -4.44 -2.19
C ASP A 557 -21.09 -3.62 -2.24
N GLN A 558 -19.96 -4.21 -1.81
CA GLN A 558 -18.65 -3.56 -1.78
C GLN A 558 -17.63 -4.31 -2.67
N PRO A 559 -17.80 -4.28 -3.99
CA PRO A 559 -16.97 -5.07 -4.90
C PRO A 559 -15.50 -4.64 -4.88
N VAL A 560 -15.21 -3.36 -4.74
CA VAL A 560 -13.83 -2.85 -4.68
C VAL A 560 -13.10 -3.36 -3.45
N ASN A 561 -13.70 -3.24 -2.27
CA ASN A 561 -13.11 -3.72 -1.02
C ASN A 561 -12.87 -5.26 -1.06
N HIS A 562 -13.81 -5.99 -1.63
CA HIS A 562 -13.68 -7.45 -1.80
C HIS A 562 -12.50 -7.80 -2.72
N ARG A 563 -12.36 -7.12 -3.88
CA ARG A 563 -11.24 -7.32 -4.81
C ARG A 563 -9.89 -6.97 -4.17
N VAL A 564 -9.82 -5.87 -3.42
CA VAL A 564 -8.62 -5.46 -2.67
C VAL A 564 -8.19 -6.53 -1.67
N LEU A 565 -9.12 -7.07 -0.89
CA LEU A 565 -8.82 -8.14 0.07
C LEU A 565 -8.45 -9.45 -0.61
N SER A 566 -9.04 -9.75 -1.76
CA SER A 566 -8.65 -10.89 -2.59
C SER A 566 -7.19 -10.78 -3.05
N LEU A 567 -6.75 -9.59 -3.52
CA LEU A 567 -5.35 -9.35 -3.89
C LEU A 567 -4.40 -9.46 -2.69
N GLN A 568 -4.77 -8.90 -1.54
CA GLN A 568 -3.99 -9.04 -0.31
C GLN A 568 -3.85 -10.53 0.09
N THR A 569 -4.94 -11.29 0.03
CA THR A 569 -4.93 -12.73 0.36
C THR A 569 -4.08 -13.52 -0.64
N LEU A 570 -4.17 -13.22 -1.95
CA LEU A 570 -3.30 -13.82 -2.97
C LEU A 570 -1.82 -13.51 -2.70
N SER A 571 -1.50 -12.28 -2.32
CA SER A 571 -0.13 -11.88 -1.96
C SER A 571 0.40 -12.69 -0.77
N VAL A 572 -0.42 -12.87 0.28
CA VAL A 572 -0.05 -13.71 1.43
C VAL A 572 0.15 -15.17 1.00
N CYS A 573 -0.71 -15.72 0.14
CA CYS A 573 -0.55 -17.08 -0.39
C CYS A 573 0.78 -17.26 -1.13
N ILE A 574 1.18 -16.29 -1.95
CA ILE A 574 2.50 -16.30 -2.62
C ILE A 574 3.63 -16.18 -1.60
N GLY A 575 3.49 -15.31 -0.60
CA GLY A 575 4.46 -15.18 0.50
C GLY A 575 4.68 -16.48 1.28
N ILE A 576 3.63 -17.32 1.43
CA ILE A 576 3.72 -18.65 2.05
C ILE A 576 4.48 -19.63 1.16
N LEU A 577 4.18 -19.65 -0.14
CA LEU A 577 4.70 -20.62 -1.08
C LEU A 577 6.08 -20.26 -1.63
N GLN A 578 6.41 -18.96 -1.69
CA GLN A 578 7.67 -18.44 -2.22
C GLN A 578 8.00 -19.03 -3.61
N SER A 579 9.18 -19.58 -3.81
CA SER A 579 9.60 -20.18 -5.09
C SER A 579 8.73 -21.36 -5.56
N ARG A 580 7.89 -21.95 -4.69
CA ARG A 580 6.98 -23.04 -5.04
C ARG A 580 5.64 -22.54 -5.60
N SER A 581 5.47 -21.22 -5.73
CA SER A 581 4.27 -20.59 -6.27
C SER A 581 4.18 -20.59 -7.79
N LEU A 582 5.25 -20.97 -8.53
CA LEU A 582 5.33 -20.91 -9.99
C LEU A 582 4.11 -21.55 -10.69
N SER A 583 3.66 -22.71 -10.22
CA SER A 583 2.47 -23.39 -10.77
C SER A 583 1.15 -22.65 -10.55
N LEU A 584 1.11 -21.65 -9.65
CA LEU A 584 -0.07 -20.84 -9.36
C LEU A 584 -0.11 -19.53 -10.13
N PHE A 585 0.96 -19.14 -10.80
CA PHE A 585 0.99 -17.86 -11.53
C PHE A 585 -0.07 -17.79 -12.63
N ILE A 586 -0.44 -18.90 -13.23
CA ILE A 586 -1.56 -18.99 -14.19
C ILE A 586 -2.90 -18.50 -13.57
N HIS A 587 -3.07 -18.63 -12.25
CA HIS A 587 -4.26 -18.21 -11.54
C HIS A 587 -4.13 -16.82 -10.91
N VAL A 588 -2.90 -16.39 -10.58
CA VAL A 588 -2.66 -15.19 -9.76
C VAL A 588 -2.31 -13.97 -10.61
N LEU A 589 -1.57 -14.15 -11.72
CA LEU A 589 -1.08 -13.01 -12.51
C LEU A 589 -2.21 -12.21 -13.14
N TYR A 590 -3.23 -12.86 -13.70
CA TYR A 590 -4.33 -12.14 -14.34
C TYR A 590 -5.12 -11.25 -13.38
N PRO A 591 -5.59 -11.69 -12.20
CA PRO A 591 -6.23 -10.82 -11.22
C PRO A 591 -5.42 -9.59 -10.83
N VAL A 592 -4.10 -9.74 -10.70
CA VAL A 592 -3.20 -8.63 -10.36
C VAL A 592 -3.06 -7.66 -11.53
N LEU A 593 -2.78 -8.16 -12.74
CA LEU A 593 -2.64 -7.32 -13.94
C LEU A 593 -3.96 -6.62 -14.30
N HIS A 594 -5.09 -7.33 -14.21
CA HIS A 594 -6.42 -6.76 -14.44
C HIS A 594 -6.73 -5.62 -13.46
N SER A 595 -6.32 -5.78 -12.19
CA SER A 595 -6.52 -4.74 -11.17
C SER A 595 -5.63 -3.52 -11.39
N LEU A 596 -4.44 -3.69 -12.00
CA LEU A 596 -3.56 -2.58 -12.36
C LEU A 596 -4.19 -1.67 -13.43
N VAL A 597 -4.95 -2.24 -14.35
CA VAL A 597 -5.67 -1.51 -15.40
C VAL A 597 -6.91 -0.77 -14.86
N SER A 598 -7.39 -1.16 -13.68
CA SER A 598 -8.59 -0.57 -13.08
C SER A 598 -8.49 0.95 -12.94
N GLN A 599 -9.57 1.65 -13.29
CA GLN A 599 -9.70 3.11 -13.11
C GLN A 599 -9.79 3.54 -11.63
N VAL A 600 -10.02 2.59 -10.71
CA VAL A 600 -10.08 2.85 -9.27
C VAL A 600 -8.66 2.89 -8.72
N SER A 601 -8.15 4.07 -8.36
CA SER A 601 -6.78 4.26 -7.86
C SER A 601 -6.44 3.39 -6.65
N PHE A 602 -7.40 3.15 -5.77
CA PHE A 602 -7.23 2.29 -4.59
C PHE A 602 -6.97 0.82 -4.96
N LEU A 603 -7.65 0.31 -5.99
CA LEU A 603 -7.47 -1.06 -6.48
C LEU A 603 -6.14 -1.18 -7.24
N SER A 604 -5.81 -0.21 -8.10
CA SER A 604 -4.57 -0.23 -8.88
C SER A 604 -3.33 -0.09 -7.99
N SER A 605 -3.36 0.76 -6.96
CA SER A 605 -2.27 0.85 -5.98
C SER A 605 -2.10 -0.43 -5.14
N THR A 606 -3.20 -1.11 -4.79
CA THR A 606 -3.14 -2.42 -4.12
C THR A 606 -2.52 -3.48 -5.05
N ALA A 607 -2.89 -3.49 -6.32
CA ALA A 607 -2.36 -4.42 -7.30
C ALA A 607 -0.86 -4.20 -7.53
N TYR A 608 -0.42 -2.94 -7.58
CA TYR A 608 0.99 -2.59 -7.67
C TYR A 608 1.78 -3.07 -6.45
N ALA A 609 1.29 -2.79 -5.24
CA ALA A 609 1.89 -3.31 -4.01
C ALA A 609 1.95 -4.85 -4.00
N SER A 610 0.89 -5.51 -4.50
CA SER A 610 0.84 -6.97 -4.63
C SER A 610 1.90 -7.49 -5.60
N LEU A 611 2.08 -6.87 -6.76
CA LEU A 611 3.08 -7.26 -7.75
C LEU A 611 4.50 -7.10 -7.20
N GLN A 612 4.80 -5.97 -6.56
CA GLN A 612 6.09 -5.73 -5.91
C GLN A 612 6.35 -6.74 -4.77
N PHE A 613 5.35 -6.98 -3.93
CA PHE A 613 5.45 -7.97 -2.86
C PHE A 613 5.73 -9.37 -3.40
N MET A 614 5.03 -9.79 -4.46
CA MET A 614 5.25 -11.08 -5.11
C MET A 614 6.67 -11.18 -5.66
N THR A 615 7.19 -10.13 -6.30
CA THR A 615 8.54 -10.06 -6.84
C THR A 615 9.58 -10.32 -5.75
N VAL A 616 9.46 -9.63 -4.62
CA VAL A 616 10.37 -9.79 -3.48
C VAL A 616 10.27 -11.19 -2.88
N MET A 617 9.05 -11.72 -2.68
CA MET A 617 8.83 -13.03 -2.05
C MET A 617 9.31 -14.19 -2.92
N THR A 618 9.28 -14.05 -4.24
CA THR A 618 9.76 -15.08 -5.18
C THR A 618 11.20 -14.87 -5.62
N SER A 619 11.87 -13.84 -5.04
CA SER A 619 13.30 -13.53 -5.26
C SER A 619 13.64 -13.15 -6.72
N TYR A 620 12.73 -12.53 -7.45
CA TYR A 620 13.01 -11.89 -8.71
C TYR A 620 13.61 -10.48 -8.49
N ALA A 621 14.50 -10.05 -9.39
CA ALA A 621 15.17 -8.76 -9.28
C ALA A 621 14.20 -7.57 -9.51
N SER A 622 13.21 -7.74 -10.39
CA SER A 622 12.23 -6.71 -10.73
C SER A 622 10.87 -7.33 -11.12
N PRO A 623 9.78 -6.56 -11.08
CA PRO A 623 8.49 -7.01 -11.61
C PRO A 623 8.56 -7.41 -13.09
N ALA A 624 9.37 -6.71 -13.89
CA ALA A 624 9.60 -7.03 -15.29
C ALA A 624 10.20 -8.43 -15.45
N ASN A 625 11.21 -8.78 -14.64
CA ASN A 625 11.83 -10.11 -14.68
C ASN A 625 10.87 -11.22 -14.21
N LEU A 626 10.02 -10.95 -13.23
CA LEU A 626 8.98 -11.88 -12.81
C LEU A 626 8.00 -12.13 -13.95
N LEU A 627 7.51 -11.07 -14.60
CA LEU A 627 6.55 -11.17 -15.71
C LEU A 627 7.18 -11.81 -16.95
N LEU A 628 8.43 -11.48 -17.28
CA LEU A 628 9.15 -12.07 -18.40
C LEU A 628 9.34 -13.59 -18.22
N SER A 629 9.81 -14.00 -17.04
CA SER A 629 10.03 -15.42 -16.74
C SER A 629 8.74 -16.25 -16.74
N ASN A 630 7.59 -15.62 -16.52
CA ASN A 630 6.28 -16.25 -16.46
C ASN A 630 5.32 -15.73 -17.55
N PHE A 631 5.90 -15.18 -18.63
CA PHE A 631 5.16 -14.53 -19.70
C PHE A 631 4.12 -15.43 -20.36
N ASP A 632 4.49 -16.68 -20.63
CA ASP A 632 3.63 -17.66 -21.25
C ASP A 632 2.39 -17.97 -20.41
N TYR A 633 2.51 -18.01 -19.06
CA TYR A 633 1.36 -18.18 -18.16
C TYR A 633 0.43 -16.95 -18.19
N ALA A 634 1.00 -15.74 -18.25
CA ALA A 634 0.21 -14.51 -18.33
C ALA A 634 -0.50 -14.41 -19.69
N LEU A 635 0.20 -14.70 -20.78
CA LEU A 635 -0.35 -14.70 -22.14
C LEU A 635 -1.47 -15.72 -22.30
N ASP A 636 -1.27 -16.98 -21.83
CA ASP A 636 -2.30 -18.03 -21.87
C ASP A 636 -3.55 -17.63 -21.05
N ALA A 637 -3.36 -17.04 -19.86
CA ALA A 637 -4.47 -16.55 -19.05
C ALA A 637 -5.26 -15.43 -19.72
N ILE A 638 -4.59 -14.52 -20.45
CA ILE A 638 -5.22 -13.44 -21.22
C ILE A 638 -5.92 -14.01 -22.48
N SER A 639 -5.23 -14.87 -23.25
CA SER A 639 -5.76 -15.47 -24.46
C SER A 639 -7.06 -16.23 -24.21
N ARG A 640 -7.15 -17.01 -23.11
CA ARG A 640 -8.38 -17.67 -22.71
C ARG A 640 -9.56 -16.72 -22.54
N ARG A 641 -9.32 -15.50 -22.04
CA ARG A 641 -10.36 -14.49 -21.81
C ARG A 641 -10.72 -13.70 -23.06
N LEU A 642 -9.87 -13.71 -24.07
CA LEU A 642 -10.15 -13.18 -25.40
C LEU A 642 -10.91 -14.16 -26.29
N THR A 643 -11.28 -15.36 -25.84
CA THR A 643 -12.07 -16.32 -26.60
C THR A 643 -13.54 -15.92 -26.62
N ARG A 644 -14.29 -16.36 -27.64
CA ARG A 644 -15.75 -16.09 -27.77
C ARG A 644 -16.57 -16.47 -26.56
N ARG A 645 -16.09 -17.40 -25.76
CA ARG A 645 -16.80 -17.88 -24.57
C ARG A 645 -16.72 -16.90 -23.38
N TRP A 646 -15.61 -16.16 -23.27
CA TRP A 646 -15.32 -15.34 -22.11
C TRP A 646 -15.29 -13.83 -22.39
N LEU A 647 -15.10 -13.42 -23.59
CA LEU A 647 -15.00 -12.09 -24.19
C LEU A 647 -14.88 -10.93 -23.21
N ASP A 648 -13.71 -10.85 -22.56
CA ASP A 648 -13.37 -9.77 -21.62
C ASP A 648 -12.66 -8.65 -22.39
N VAL A 649 -13.30 -7.48 -22.48
CA VAL A 649 -12.75 -6.32 -23.19
C VAL A 649 -11.50 -5.78 -22.48
N ASP A 650 -11.47 -5.87 -21.16
CA ASP A 650 -10.34 -5.36 -20.37
C ASP A 650 -9.07 -6.21 -20.58
N ALA A 651 -9.21 -7.46 -21.05
CA ALA A 651 -8.07 -8.34 -21.34
C ALA A 651 -7.11 -7.73 -22.38
N THR A 652 -7.59 -6.93 -23.32
CA THR A 652 -6.74 -6.22 -24.29
C THR A 652 -5.87 -5.16 -23.62
N GLN A 653 -6.43 -4.45 -22.65
CA GLN A 653 -5.69 -3.45 -21.87
C GLN A 653 -4.67 -4.12 -20.93
N VAL A 654 -5.02 -5.29 -20.38
CA VAL A 654 -4.10 -6.11 -19.57
C VAL A 654 -2.92 -6.58 -20.41
N LEU A 655 -3.17 -6.98 -21.66
CA LEU A 655 -2.12 -7.38 -22.60
C LEU A 655 -1.18 -6.21 -22.94
N ALA A 656 -1.75 -5.03 -23.21
CA ALA A 656 -0.97 -3.82 -23.46
C ALA A 656 -0.10 -3.45 -22.26
N LEU A 657 -0.66 -3.55 -21.03
CA LEU A 657 0.07 -3.32 -19.79
C LEU A 657 1.20 -4.35 -19.59
N LEU A 658 0.95 -5.62 -19.86
CA LEU A 658 1.96 -6.68 -19.76
C LEU A 658 3.17 -6.39 -20.64
N VAL A 659 2.93 -6.05 -21.92
CA VAL A 659 3.98 -5.67 -22.88
C VAL A 659 4.76 -4.46 -22.37
N HIS A 660 4.06 -3.46 -21.87
CA HIS A 660 4.67 -2.24 -21.38
C HIS A 660 5.54 -2.45 -20.12
N LEU A 661 5.06 -3.24 -19.14
CA LEU A 661 5.79 -3.52 -17.89
C LEU A 661 7.05 -4.35 -18.09
N VAL A 662 7.04 -5.26 -19.06
CA VAL A 662 8.22 -6.07 -19.40
C VAL A 662 9.25 -5.24 -20.17
N GLY A 663 8.82 -4.27 -20.97
CA GLY A 663 9.70 -3.35 -21.69
C GLY A 663 10.52 -4.03 -22.80
N SER A 664 11.77 -3.58 -23.01
CA SER A 664 12.65 -4.05 -24.10
C SER A 664 12.87 -5.56 -24.14
N ASP A 665 12.80 -6.21 -22.97
CA ASP A 665 13.04 -7.65 -22.85
C ASP A 665 11.92 -8.51 -23.47
N VAL A 666 10.78 -7.90 -23.84
CA VAL A 666 9.67 -8.55 -24.57
C VAL A 666 10.06 -8.94 -26.01
N VAL A 667 11.11 -8.39 -26.56
CA VAL A 667 11.48 -8.58 -28.00
C VAL A 667 11.46 -10.05 -28.43
N GLU A 668 11.95 -10.96 -27.59
CA GLU A 668 11.94 -12.41 -27.87
C GLU A 668 10.53 -13.02 -27.86
N LYS A 669 9.61 -12.46 -27.05
CA LYS A 669 8.22 -12.92 -26.90
C LYS A 669 7.21 -12.07 -27.68
N ALA A 670 7.65 -10.97 -28.28
CA ALA A 670 6.79 -10.07 -29.02
C ALA A 670 6.11 -10.75 -30.23
N GLY A 671 6.76 -11.73 -30.82
CA GLY A 671 6.21 -12.54 -31.89
C GLY A 671 4.91 -13.23 -31.48
N ASP A 672 4.91 -13.91 -30.32
CA ASP A 672 3.76 -14.64 -29.80
C ASP A 672 2.58 -13.67 -29.50
N VAL A 673 2.86 -12.48 -28.96
CA VAL A 673 1.85 -11.46 -28.70
C VAL A 673 1.23 -10.93 -30.00
N VAL A 674 2.08 -10.63 -30.99
CA VAL A 674 1.64 -10.11 -32.29
C VAL A 674 0.81 -11.15 -33.04
N GLU A 675 1.22 -12.41 -33.00
CA GLU A 675 0.48 -13.51 -33.62
C GLU A 675 -0.89 -13.69 -32.96
N GLU A 676 -0.96 -13.73 -31.61
CA GLU A 676 -2.21 -13.81 -30.86
C GLU A 676 -3.13 -12.61 -31.19
N CYS A 677 -2.58 -11.38 -31.25
CA CYS A 677 -3.36 -10.19 -31.61
C CYS A 677 -3.98 -10.31 -33.00
N PHE A 678 -3.23 -10.76 -34.01
CA PHE A 678 -3.76 -10.88 -35.38
C PHE A 678 -4.74 -12.04 -35.50
N ASP A 679 -4.51 -13.17 -34.83
CA ASP A 679 -5.45 -14.28 -34.82
C ASP A 679 -6.79 -13.86 -34.21
N ARG A 680 -6.77 -13.04 -33.15
CA ARG A 680 -7.99 -12.49 -32.56
C ARG A 680 -8.61 -11.38 -33.41
N LEU A 681 -7.82 -10.56 -34.10
CA LEU A 681 -8.33 -9.57 -35.05
C LEU A 681 -9.08 -10.26 -36.21
N ASP A 682 -8.57 -11.37 -36.74
CA ASP A 682 -9.21 -12.15 -37.79
C ASP A 682 -10.51 -12.82 -37.30
N GLU A 683 -10.56 -13.24 -36.02
CA GLU A 683 -11.76 -13.83 -35.41
C GLU A 683 -12.84 -12.80 -35.09
N PHE A 684 -12.47 -11.60 -34.61
CA PHE A 684 -13.37 -10.59 -34.05
C PHE A 684 -13.48 -9.28 -34.85
N HIS A 685 -13.18 -9.27 -36.11
CA HIS A 685 -13.14 -8.07 -36.96
C HIS A 685 -14.44 -7.23 -36.96
N GLY A 686 -15.57 -7.78 -36.53
CA GLY A 686 -16.85 -7.09 -36.41
C GLY A 686 -17.12 -6.42 -35.04
N TYR A 687 -16.20 -6.55 -34.06
CA TYR A 687 -16.36 -5.97 -32.72
C TYR A 687 -15.40 -4.80 -32.50
N ASP A 688 -15.86 -3.58 -32.84
CA ASP A 688 -15.03 -2.37 -32.85
C ASP A 688 -14.19 -2.16 -31.57
N VAL A 689 -14.77 -2.38 -30.39
CA VAL A 689 -14.10 -2.15 -29.11
C VAL A 689 -12.92 -3.11 -28.90
N LEU A 690 -13.10 -4.37 -29.27
CA LEU A 690 -12.05 -5.39 -29.14
C LEU A 690 -10.93 -5.14 -30.17
N VAL A 691 -11.31 -4.82 -31.41
CA VAL A 691 -10.35 -4.45 -32.47
C VAL A 691 -9.55 -3.22 -32.05
N GLU A 692 -10.19 -2.18 -31.50
CA GLU A 692 -9.51 -1.01 -30.95
C GLU A 692 -8.50 -1.39 -29.86
N GLY A 693 -8.90 -2.25 -28.93
CA GLY A 693 -8.05 -2.74 -27.84
C GLY A 693 -6.83 -3.49 -28.38
N LEU A 694 -7.03 -4.45 -29.30
CA LEU A 694 -5.94 -5.25 -29.90
C LEU A 694 -4.99 -4.38 -30.72
N VAL A 695 -5.50 -3.41 -31.49
CA VAL A 695 -4.65 -2.46 -32.23
C VAL A 695 -3.85 -1.59 -31.24
N SER A 696 -4.41 -1.23 -30.09
CA SER A 696 -3.68 -0.51 -29.05
C SER A 696 -2.51 -1.35 -28.49
N VAL A 697 -2.67 -2.66 -28.34
CA VAL A 697 -1.57 -3.57 -27.98
C VAL A 697 -0.45 -3.52 -29.02
N LEU A 698 -0.79 -3.56 -30.30
CA LEU A 698 0.20 -3.45 -31.38
C LEU A 698 0.96 -2.10 -31.35
N VAL A 699 0.29 -1.00 -30.98
CA VAL A 699 0.96 0.29 -30.76
C VAL A 699 1.97 0.21 -29.61
N GLU A 700 1.61 -0.43 -28.49
CA GLU A 700 2.55 -0.58 -27.37
C GLU A 700 3.73 -1.49 -27.73
N VAL A 701 3.51 -2.57 -28.46
CA VAL A 701 4.60 -3.43 -28.95
C VAL A 701 5.56 -2.60 -29.82
N THR A 702 5.06 -1.78 -30.77
CA THR A 702 5.93 -0.96 -31.62
C THR A 702 6.72 0.09 -30.84
N LYS A 703 6.14 0.68 -29.80
CA LYS A 703 6.83 1.63 -28.90
C LYS A 703 7.97 0.95 -28.13
N VAL A 704 7.70 -0.24 -27.60
CA VAL A 704 8.72 -1.03 -26.86
C VAL A 704 9.87 -1.43 -27.79
N LEU A 705 9.55 -1.89 -29.00
CA LEU A 705 10.56 -2.20 -30.00
C LEU A 705 11.43 -0.98 -30.39
N ARG A 706 10.86 0.23 -30.36
CA ARG A 706 11.61 1.46 -30.62
C ARG A 706 12.61 1.80 -29.51
N ASN A 707 12.26 1.52 -28.25
CA ASN A 707 13.10 1.82 -27.09
C ASN A 707 14.29 0.85 -26.95
N ASP A 708 14.33 -0.21 -27.76
CA ASP A 708 15.48 -1.11 -27.79
C ASP A 708 16.68 -0.35 -28.41
N ALA A 709 17.67 -0.06 -27.58
CA ALA A 709 18.89 0.70 -27.95
C ALA A 709 19.69 0.08 -29.11
N SER A 710 19.43 -1.19 -29.45
CA SER A 710 20.04 -1.86 -30.59
C SER A 710 19.55 -1.32 -31.96
N LEU A 711 18.43 -0.60 -31.96
CA LEU A 711 17.76 -0.03 -33.14
C LEU A 711 18.03 1.47 -33.36
N GLU A 712 18.82 2.11 -32.50
CA GLU A 712 19.29 3.46 -32.82
C GLU A 712 20.12 3.42 -34.13
N VAL A 713 19.41 3.42 -35.23
CA VAL A 713 19.96 3.94 -36.50
C VAL A 713 20.23 5.41 -36.20
N LYS A 714 21.45 5.71 -35.73
CA LYS A 714 21.92 7.08 -35.71
C LYS A 714 21.80 7.56 -37.12
N ILE A 715 20.80 8.35 -37.40
CA ILE A 715 20.79 9.21 -38.57
C ILE A 715 21.92 10.19 -38.29
N GLU A 716 23.15 9.77 -38.60
CA GLU A 716 24.27 10.68 -38.83
C GLU A 716 23.88 11.51 -40.04
N ARG A 717 23.09 12.54 -39.75
CA ARG A 717 22.92 13.63 -40.68
C ARG A 717 24.28 14.30 -40.80
N GLU A 718 25.13 13.79 -41.69
CA GLU A 718 26.16 14.67 -42.19
C GLU A 718 25.45 15.86 -42.76
N PRO A 719 25.71 17.09 -42.26
CA PRO A 719 25.19 18.29 -42.88
C PRO A 719 25.88 18.46 -44.23
N GLU A 720 25.40 17.78 -45.25
CA GLU A 720 25.88 17.93 -46.64
C GLU A 720 25.44 19.23 -47.26
N TYR A 721 24.87 20.13 -46.48
CA TYR A 721 24.74 21.53 -46.87
C TYR A 721 25.88 22.31 -46.20
N THR A 722 27.02 22.26 -46.83
CA THR A 722 27.95 23.37 -46.75
C THR A 722 27.12 24.58 -47.23
N VAL A 723 26.61 25.33 -46.26
CA VAL A 723 26.22 26.69 -46.48
C VAL A 723 27.46 27.37 -46.99
N TYR A 724 27.52 27.48 -48.31
CA TYR A 724 28.57 28.35 -48.89
C TYR A 724 28.30 29.72 -48.27
N PRO A 725 29.23 30.25 -47.46
CA PRO A 725 29.11 31.60 -46.99
C PRO A 725 29.00 32.46 -48.25
N ARG A 726 27.84 33.06 -48.49
CA ARG A 726 27.63 34.08 -49.53
C ARG A 726 28.30 35.37 -49.08
N SER A 727 29.56 35.34 -48.79
CA SER A 727 30.41 36.49 -49.09
C SER A 727 30.78 36.34 -50.53
N LEU A 728 29.92 36.88 -51.40
CA LEU A 728 30.28 37.20 -52.75
C LEU A 728 31.27 38.37 -52.68
N ASP A 729 32.49 38.06 -52.15
CA ASP A 729 33.58 38.96 -52.22
C ASP A 729 34.05 38.92 -53.68
N LEU A 730 34.01 40.08 -54.34
CA LEU A 730 34.42 40.25 -55.73
C LEU A 730 35.79 39.65 -56.01
N SER A 731 36.62 39.57 -54.97
CA SER A 731 37.93 38.92 -54.95
C SER A 731 37.89 37.42 -55.21
N SER A 732 36.94 36.68 -54.59
CA SER A 732 36.77 35.24 -54.76
C SER A 732 36.24 34.87 -56.18
N PHE A 733 35.38 35.76 -56.76
CA PHE A 733 34.94 35.61 -58.14
C PHE A 733 36.08 35.86 -59.13
N LEU A 734 36.92 36.89 -58.91
CA LEU A 734 38.08 37.16 -59.79
C LEU A 734 39.15 36.05 -59.67
N GLU A 735 39.29 35.45 -58.49
CA GLU A 735 40.24 34.33 -58.29
C GLU A 735 39.74 33.05 -58.99
N TRP A 736 38.45 32.75 -58.93
CA TRP A 736 37.79 31.67 -59.68
C TRP A 736 37.91 31.91 -61.17
N PHE A 737 37.65 33.13 -61.62
CA PHE A 737 37.72 33.50 -63.03
C PHE A 737 39.14 33.42 -63.60
N ARG A 738 40.16 33.67 -62.76
CA ARG A 738 41.55 33.51 -63.13
C ARG A 738 41.98 32.06 -63.22
N LYS A 739 41.58 31.22 -62.23
CA LYS A 739 41.84 29.79 -62.15
C LYS A 739 41.15 28.99 -63.26
N ARG A 740 40.04 29.50 -63.84
CA ARG A 740 39.29 28.86 -64.95
C ARG A 740 40.14 28.71 -66.22
N LYS A 741 41.13 29.52 -66.42
CA LYS A 741 42.06 29.41 -67.59
C LYS A 741 43.22 28.42 -67.38
N GLU A 742 43.44 28.00 -66.14
CA GLU A 742 44.50 27.11 -65.73
C GLU A 742 44.05 25.71 -65.41
N MET A 743 42.73 25.40 -65.49
CA MET A 743 42.24 24.02 -65.41
C MET A 743 42.70 23.25 -66.65
N PRO A 744 43.50 22.19 -66.49
CA PRO A 744 43.78 21.30 -67.62
C PRO A 744 42.46 20.67 -68.05
N ASP A 745 42.29 20.52 -69.35
CA ASP A 745 41.24 19.68 -69.94
C ASP A 745 41.43 18.28 -69.42
N ASP A 746 40.66 17.92 -68.41
CA ASP A 746 40.62 16.59 -67.84
C ASP A 746 40.05 15.68 -68.94
N VAL A 747 40.95 15.07 -69.65
CA VAL A 747 40.68 14.01 -70.61
C VAL A 747 40.05 12.89 -69.81
N GLY A 748 38.79 12.63 -70.08
CA GLY A 748 37.88 11.74 -69.41
C GLY A 748 38.57 10.51 -68.81
N GLU A 749 38.50 10.42 -67.52
CA GLU A 749 38.67 9.16 -66.83
C GLU A 749 37.66 8.18 -67.40
N THR A 750 38.19 7.20 -68.14
CA THR A 750 37.39 6.04 -68.53
C THR A 750 36.90 5.38 -67.24
N THR A 751 35.66 5.51 -66.94
CA THR A 751 35.01 4.74 -65.88
C THR A 751 35.25 3.28 -66.16
N ASP A 752 36.10 2.65 -65.31
CA ASP A 752 36.32 1.21 -65.34
C ASP A 752 35.03 0.54 -64.84
N TYR A 753 34.25 0.01 -65.79
CA TYR A 753 33.02 -0.71 -65.46
C TYR A 753 33.27 -2.08 -64.87
N GLY A 754 34.46 -2.40 -64.38
CA GLY A 754 34.80 -3.68 -63.85
C GLY A 754 34.83 -4.81 -64.88
N PRO A 755 35.36 -5.98 -64.56
CA PRO A 755 35.42 -7.09 -65.49
C PRO A 755 34.03 -7.56 -65.91
N ALA A 756 33.79 -7.75 -67.20
CA ALA A 756 32.56 -8.29 -67.74
C ALA A 756 32.14 -9.58 -67.05
N PRO A 757 30.87 -9.84 -66.85
CA PRO A 757 30.43 -11.06 -66.19
C PRO A 757 30.94 -12.30 -66.87
N HIS A 758 31.63 -13.16 -66.13
CA HIS A 758 32.39 -14.31 -66.64
C HIS A 758 31.50 -15.49 -67.08
N ARG A 759 30.19 -15.40 -67.13
CA ARG A 759 29.32 -16.51 -67.58
C ARG A 759 28.56 -16.16 -68.83
N ALA A 760 28.71 -16.98 -69.84
CA ALA A 760 27.87 -16.96 -71.02
C ALA A 760 26.45 -17.51 -70.67
N TRP A 761 25.41 -16.95 -71.29
CA TRP A 761 23.98 -17.25 -71.01
C TRP A 761 23.52 -18.66 -71.38
N SER A 762 24.43 -19.58 -71.74
CA SER A 762 24.11 -20.92 -72.25
C SER A 762 24.80 -22.11 -71.58
N GLU A 763 25.30 -21.91 -70.32
CA GLU A 763 25.84 -23.09 -69.58
C GLU A 763 24.74 -23.70 -68.75
N PRO A 764 24.48 -25.02 -68.84
CA PRO A 764 23.48 -25.71 -68.02
C PRO A 764 23.92 -25.78 -66.57
N GLU A 765 22.97 -25.50 -65.65
CA GLU A 765 23.12 -25.62 -64.22
C GLU A 765 23.40 -27.09 -63.85
N LEU A 766 24.63 -27.36 -63.40
CA LEU A 766 24.97 -28.61 -62.72
C LEU A 766 24.45 -28.52 -61.31
N GLU A 767 23.51 -29.37 -60.96
CA GLU A 767 22.97 -29.56 -59.61
C GLU A 767 24.12 -29.80 -58.59
N THR A 768 24.51 -28.79 -57.87
CA THR A 768 25.42 -28.91 -56.76
C THR A 768 24.78 -28.47 -55.46
N ASN A 769 24.58 -29.46 -54.61
CA ASN A 769 24.38 -29.43 -53.18
C ASN A 769 24.01 -28.07 -52.54
N GLU A 770 22.75 -27.95 -52.18
CA GLU A 770 22.17 -26.82 -51.47
C GLU A 770 22.93 -26.38 -50.18
N GLN A 771 23.78 -27.23 -49.63
CA GLN A 771 24.62 -26.88 -48.47
C GLN A 771 25.85 -26.04 -48.82
N LYS A 772 26.46 -26.22 -49.98
CA LYS A 772 27.60 -25.39 -50.40
C LYS A 772 27.17 -24.01 -50.86
N VAL A 773 25.98 -23.87 -51.44
CA VAL A 773 25.46 -22.57 -51.85
C VAL A 773 25.19 -21.69 -50.63
N LYS A 774 24.69 -22.24 -49.52
CA LYS A 774 24.47 -21.46 -48.27
C LYS A 774 25.78 -21.02 -47.60
N GLU A 775 26.83 -21.81 -47.68
CA GLU A 775 28.14 -21.42 -47.16
C GLU A 775 28.88 -20.41 -48.09
N GLU A 776 28.71 -20.52 -49.40
CA GLU A 776 29.25 -19.53 -50.35
C GLU A 776 28.48 -18.20 -50.32
N GLU A 777 27.15 -18.21 -50.15
CA GLU A 777 26.34 -17.01 -49.91
C GLU A 777 26.69 -16.30 -48.57
N ALA A 778 27.01 -17.07 -47.54
CA ALA A 778 27.46 -16.50 -46.28
C ALA A 778 28.86 -15.89 -46.35
N MET A 779 29.76 -16.47 -47.18
CA MET A 779 31.11 -15.92 -47.40
C MET A 779 31.13 -14.76 -48.40
N THR A 780 30.28 -14.74 -49.41
CA THR A 780 30.19 -13.61 -50.38
C THR A 780 29.50 -12.39 -49.73
N ASN A 781 28.55 -12.57 -48.81
CA ASN A 781 27.96 -11.48 -48.06
C ASN A 781 28.92 -10.84 -47.04
N ALA A 782 29.91 -11.59 -46.54
CA ALA A 782 30.97 -11.04 -45.67
C ALA A 782 32.03 -10.20 -46.44
N ALA A 783 32.07 -10.28 -47.77
CA ALA A 783 33.08 -9.59 -48.60
C ALA A 783 32.56 -8.30 -49.29
N ASN A 784 31.28 -8.01 -49.19
CA ASN A 784 30.63 -6.83 -49.82
C ASN A 784 30.33 -5.77 -48.75
N PRO A 785 31.14 -4.67 -48.68
CA PRO A 785 30.86 -3.62 -47.69
C PRO A 785 29.54 -2.88 -47.90
N ASN A 786 28.85 -3.10 -49.01
CA ASN A 786 27.55 -2.53 -49.35
C ASN A 786 26.41 -3.55 -49.28
N ALA A 787 26.61 -4.75 -48.80
CA ALA A 787 25.52 -5.70 -48.59
C ALA A 787 24.71 -5.23 -47.38
N GLU A 788 23.41 -4.96 -47.59
CA GLU A 788 22.51 -4.67 -46.52
C GLU A 788 22.54 -5.81 -45.46
N PRO A 789 22.64 -5.48 -44.16
CA PRO A 789 22.64 -6.49 -43.11
C PRO A 789 21.32 -7.28 -43.16
N LEU A 790 21.40 -8.59 -42.90
CA LEU A 790 20.22 -9.44 -42.83
C LEU A 790 19.21 -8.81 -41.83
N PRO A 791 17.91 -8.78 -42.17
CA PRO A 791 16.93 -8.17 -41.30
C PRO A 791 16.91 -8.84 -39.94
N THR A 792 16.94 -8.05 -38.87
CA THR A 792 16.86 -8.55 -37.51
C THR A 792 15.48 -9.14 -37.24
N SER A 793 15.32 -9.97 -36.19
CA SER A 793 14.06 -10.55 -35.78
C SER A 793 12.99 -9.45 -35.53
N THR A 794 13.42 -8.34 -34.95
CA THR A 794 12.56 -7.17 -34.70
C THR A 794 12.10 -6.50 -36.00
N GLN A 795 12.96 -6.39 -37.00
CA GLN A 795 12.61 -5.82 -38.31
C GLN A 795 11.65 -6.73 -39.08
N THR A 796 11.85 -8.04 -39.06
CA THR A 796 10.92 -8.99 -39.70
C THR A 796 9.54 -8.96 -39.06
N LEU A 797 9.49 -8.91 -37.72
CA LEU A 797 8.25 -8.79 -36.98
C LEU A 797 7.52 -7.47 -37.31
N THR A 798 8.24 -6.34 -37.29
CA THR A 798 7.67 -5.04 -37.62
C THR A 798 7.14 -5.00 -39.07
N GLN A 799 7.84 -5.62 -40.01
CA GLN A 799 7.39 -5.74 -41.40
C GLN A 799 6.11 -6.56 -41.52
N GLN A 800 5.99 -7.67 -40.79
CA GLN A 800 4.77 -8.48 -40.71
C GLN A 800 3.60 -7.66 -40.13
N MET A 801 3.85 -6.92 -39.04
CA MET A 801 2.85 -6.04 -38.43
C MET A 801 2.34 -5.00 -39.41
N ILE A 802 3.23 -4.31 -40.14
CA ILE A 802 2.85 -3.33 -41.16
C ILE A 802 1.99 -3.99 -42.22
N THR A 803 2.46 -5.11 -42.80
CA THR A 803 1.79 -5.78 -43.92
C THR A 803 0.35 -6.20 -43.56
N ARG A 804 0.15 -6.78 -42.37
CA ARG A 804 -1.19 -7.19 -41.91
C ARG A 804 -2.04 -5.97 -41.51
N SER A 805 -1.45 -4.94 -40.91
CA SER A 805 -2.16 -3.74 -40.47
C SER A 805 -2.77 -2.93 -41.67
N LEU A 806 -2.22 -3.00 -42.89
CA LEU A 806 -2.70 -2.28 -44.06
C LEU A 806 -4.18 -2.58 -44.39
N TYR A 807 -4.63 -3.80 -44.15
CA TYR A 807 -6.01 -4.22 -44.39
C TYR A 807 -7.03 -3.43 -43.57
N PHE A 808 -6.66 -2.96 -42.40
CA PHE A 808 -7.54 -2.22 -41.50
C PHE A 808 -7.58 -0.70 -41.78
N LEU A 809 -6.80 -0.19 -42.74
CA LEU A 809 -6.86 1.21 -43.15
C LEU A 809 -8.22 1.60 -43.79
N THR A 810 -8.96 0.62 -44.28
CA THR A 810 -10.29 0.82 -44.90
C THR A 810 -11.44 0.47 -43.97
N HIS A 811 -11.17 0.16 -42.72
CA HIS A 811 -12.19 -0.22 -41.74
C HIS A 811 -13.24 0.88 -41.53
N ASP A 812 -14.49 0.52 -41.24
CA ASP A 812 -15.60 1.46 -41.10
C ASP A 812 -15.44 2.34 -39.86
N SER A 813 -14.90 1.81 -38.75
CA SER A 813 -14.65 2.59 -37.54
C SER A 813 -13.51 3.61 -37.73
N PRO A 814 -13.74 4.90 -37.47
CA PRO A 814 -12.71 5.93 -37.61
C PRO A 814 -11.60 5.79 -36.54
N VAL A 815 -11.93 5.25 -35.36
CA VAL A 815 -10.97 5.03 -34.28
C VAL A 815 -9.93 4.01 -34.71
N ILE A 816 -10.38 2.91 -35.30
CA ILE A 816 -9.48 1.85 -35.77
C ILE A 816 -8.57 2.41 -36.86
N ARG A 817 -9.09 3.15 -37.82
CA ARG A 817 -8.29 3.80 -38.87
C ARG A 817 -7.19 4.70 -38.29
N ALA A 818 -7.53 5.54 -37.30
CA ALA A 818 -6.55 6.40 -36.62
C ALA A 818 -5.49 5.63 -35.87
N ARG A 819 -5.87 4.56 -35.15
CA ARG A 819 -4.93 3.69 -34.41
C ARG A 819 -3.97 2.97 -35.35
N ILE A 820 -4.45 2.45 -36.46
CA ILE A 820 -3.60 1.80 -37.49
C ILE A 820 -2.60 2.81 -38.09
N LEU A 821 -3.02 4.03 -38.39
CA LEU A 821 -2.09 5.09 -38.81
C LEU A 821 -1.02 5.36 -37.74
N THR A 822 -1.39 5.29 -36.47
CA THR A 822 -0.44 5.43 -35.36
C THR A 822 0.53 4.23 -35.27
N VAL A 823 0.06 2.98 -35.48
CA VAL A 823 0.92 1.79 -35.59
C VAL A 823 1.94 1.97 -36.71
N LEU A 824 1.47 2.37 -37.88
CA LEU A 824 2.35 2.62 -39.04
C LEU A 824 3.39 3.70 -38.71
N ALA A 825 2.95 4.82 -38.13
CA ALA A 825 3.83 5.92 -37.74
C ALA A 825 4.91 5.49 -36.74
N SER A 826 4.54 4.71 -35.71
CA SER A 826 5.49 4.21 -34.72
C SER A 826 6.44 3.11 -35.25
N SER A 827 6.04 2.43 -36.32
CA SER A 827 6.83 1.37 -36.96
C SER A 827 7.90 1.91 -37.93
N VAL A 828 7.71 3.13 -38.48
CA VAL A 828 8.66 3.74 -39.45
C VAL A 828 10.10 3.81 -38.92
N PRO A 829 10.37 4.25 -37.68
CA PRO A 829 11.75 4.35 -37.17
C PRO A 829 12.46 3.00 -37.01
N ASN A 830 11.70 1.90 -36.95
CA ASN A 830 12.23 0.57 -36.63
C ASN A 830 12.70 -0.19 -37.88
N LEU A 831 12.43 0.34 -39.08
CA LEU A 831 12.73 -0.32 -40.34
C LEU A 831 13.72 0.49 -41.20
N PRO A 832 14.66 -0.17 -41.88
CA PRO A 832 15.46 0.49 -42.89
C PRO A 832 14.59 0.90 -44.09
N SER A 833 15.01 1.95 -44.80
CA SER A 833 14.23 2.53 -45.93
C SER A 833 13.93 1.50 -47.04
N SER A 834 14.82 0.55 -47.29
CA SER A 834 14.62 -0.50 -48.30
C SER A 834 13.48 -1.46 -47.96
N ALA A 835 13.31 -1.82 -46.67
CA ALA A 835 12.24 -2.71 -46.24
C ALA A 835 10.90 -1.97 -46.08
N LEU A 836 10.92 -0.68 -45.71
CA LEU A 836 9.76 0.14 -45.46
C LEU A 836 9.04 0.60 -46.78
N MET A 837 9.82 0.96 -47.78
CA MET A 837 9.27 1.62 -49.01
C MET A 837 8.27 0.77 -49.80
N PRO A 838 8.43 -0.56 -49.96
CA PRO A 838 7.39 -1.37 -50.61
C PRO A 838 6.06 -1.34 -49.88
N ALA A 839 6.08 -1.44 -48.54
CA ALA A 839 4.87 -1.38 -47.72
C ALA A 839 4.19 0.01 -47.80
N ILE A 840 4.98 1.07 -47.71
CA ILE A 840 4.47 2.44 -47.84
C ILE A 840 3.95 2.69 -49.24
N HIS A 841 4.56 2.16 -50.29
CA HIS A 841 4.04 2.32 -51.68
C HIS A 841 2.65 1.72 -51.83
N SER A 842 2.43 0.53 -51.28
CA SER A 842 1.11 -0.13 -51.28
C SER A 842 0.09 0.61 -50.40
N ALA A 843 0.51 1.15 -49.24
CA ALA A 843 -0.34 1.89 -48.32
C ALA A 843 -0.69 3.31 -48.80
N TRP A 844 0.12 3.92 -49.63
CA TRP A 844 0.07 5.34 -49.96
C TRP A 844 -1.30 5.83 -50.45
N PRO A 845 -2.00 5.17 -51.39
CA PRO A 845 -3.30 5.58 -51.83
C PRO A 845 -4.33 5.64 -50.70
N PHE A 846 -4.21 4.68 -49.77
CA PHE A 846 -5.12 4.61 -48.62
C PHE A 846 -4.81 5.72 -47.62
N VAL A 847 -3.53 5.98 -47.31
CA VAL A 847 -3.11 7.10 -46.44
C VAL A 847 -3.59 8.44 -47.02
N LEU A 848 -3.41 8.67 -48.31
CA LEU A 848 -3.90 9.87 -48.97
C LEU A 848 -5.43 10.04 -48.88
N ASN A 849 -6.19 8.95 -48.94
CA ASN A 849 -7.63 8.99 -48.76
C ASN A 849 -8.02 9.37 -47.33
N ARG A 850 -7.23 8.99 -46.29
CA ARG A 850 -7.47 9.37 -44.88
C ARG A 850 -7.26 10.88 -44.66
N LEU A 851 -6.48 11.58 -45.47
CA LEU A 851 -6.39 13.05 -45.40
C LEU A 851 -7.71 13.75 -45.78
N SER A 852 -8.60 13.05 -46.43
CA SER A 852 -9.95 13.55 -46.80
C SER A 852 -11.05 12.92 -45.96
N ASP A 853 -10.70 12.27 -44.84
CA ASP A 853 -11.65 11.63 -43.92
C ASP A 853 -12.58 12.65 -43.27
N GLN A 854 -13.79 12.22 -42.89
CA GLN A 854 -14.77 13.07 -42.21
C GLN A 854 -14.31 13.44 -40.78
N GLU A 855 -13.62 12.51 -40.12
CA GLU A 855 -13.16 12.67 -38.74
C GLU A 855 -11.78 13.32 -38.67
N THR A 856 -11.72 14.44 -37.95
CA THR A 856 -10.51 15.28 -37.86
C THR A 856 -9.33 14.59 -37.18
N PHE A 857 -9.56 13.66 -36.23
CA PHE A 857 -8.51 12.92 -35.58
C PHE A 857 -7.86 11.86 -36.49
N VAL A 858 -8.59 11.31 -37.47
CA VAL A 858 -8.05 10.42 -38.51
C VAL A 858 -7.13 11.21 -39.43
N VAL A 859 -7.56 12.41 -39.86
CA VAL A 859 -6.75 13.32 -40.67
C VAL A 859 -5.46 13.71 -39.94
N SER A 860 -5.57 14.01 -38.63
CA SER A 860 -4.41 14.31 -37.77
C SER A 860 -3.43 13.13 -37.66
N ALA A 861 -3.93 11.91 -37.51
CA ALA A 861 -3.09 10.72 -37.47
C ALA A 861 -2.39 10.45 -38.81
N ALA A 862 -3.08 10.68 -39.94
CA ALA A 862 -2.49 10.57 -41.26
C ALA A 862 -1.40 11.65 -41.50
N ALA A 863 -1.62 12.87 -41.03
CA ALA A 863 -0.63 13.94 -41.08
C ALA A 863 0.61 13.59 -40.23
N SER A 864 0.43 13.03 -39.02
CA SER A 864 1.54 12.59 -38.17
C SER A 864 2.34 11.45 -38.80
N LEU A 865 1.71 10.52 -39.50
CA LEU A 865 2.43 9.48 -40.25
C LEU A 865 3.30 10.12 -41.36
N ILE A 866 2.77 11.10 -42.10
CA ILE A 866 3.52 11.79 -43.13
C ILE A 866 4.67 12.61 -42.55
N GLU A 867 4.48 13.24 -41.40
CA GLU A 867 5.53 13.94 -40.65
C GLU A 867 6.70 12.99 -40.33
N ILE A 868 6.43 11.83 -39.77
CA ILE A 868 7.45 10.84 -39.45
C ILE A 868 8.14 10.29 -40.69
N LEU A 869 7.39 10.00 -41.75
CA LEU A 869 7.93 9.57 -43.04
C LEU A 869 8.85 10.63 -43.66
N SER A 870 8.53 11.90 -43.54
CA SER A 870 9.37 12.99 -44.02
C SER A 870 10.68 13.06 -43.22
N THR A 871 10.65 12.81 -41.92
CA THR A 871 11.82 12.85 -41.05
C THR A 871 12.82 11.73 -41.39
N TYR A 872 12.30 10.50 -41.59
CA TYR A 872 13.15 9.33 -41.81
C TYR A 872 13.52 9.02 -43.23
N ASN A 873 12.66 9.42 -44.22
CA ASN A 873 12.82 9.10 -45.64
C ASN A 873 12.65 10.34 -46.53
N GLY A 874 13.15 11.51 -46.13
CA GLY A 874 12.89 12.80 -46.76
C GLY A 874 13.13 12.83 -48.27
N GLU A 875 14.24 12.30 -48.76
CA GLU A 875 14.58 12.29 -50.18
C GLU A 875 13.55 11.53 -51.05
N LEU A 876 13.04 10.40 -50.58
CA LEU A 876 12.08 9.56 -51.29
C LEU A 876 10.65 10.14 -51.23
N MET A 877 10.41 11.05 -50.31
CA MET A 877 9.08 11.67 -50.11
C MET A 877 8.84 12.93 -50.89
N PHE A 878 9.83 13.48 -51.63
CA PHE A 878 9.73 14.74 -52.35
C PHE A 878 8.47 14.84 -53.22
N ARG A 879 8.30 13.94 -54.20
CA ARG A 879 7.10 13.95 -55.08
C ARG A 879 5.83 13.69 -54.30
N ARG A 880 5.85 12.76 -53.35
CA ARG A 880 4.66 12.44 -52.57
C ARG A 880 4.16 13.61 -51.73
N ILE A 881 5.07 14.38 -51.13
CA ILE A 881 4.68 15.56 -50.33
C ILE A 881 4.17 16.68 -51.23
N TRP A 882 4.90 17.05 -52.29
CA TRP A 882 4.56 18.26 -53.05
C TRP A 882 3.51 18.02 -54.09
N ASP A 883 3.44 16.84 -54.73
CA ASP A 883 2.44 16.54 -55.76
C ASP A 883 1.16 15.94 -55.19
N ASP A 884 1.21 15.12 -54.15
CA ASP A 884 0.04 14.41 -53.65
C ASP A 884 -0.53 15.04 -52.37
N VAL A 885 0.33 15.30 -51.33
CA VAL A 885 -0.15 15.76 -50.02
C VAL A 885 -0.46 17.23 -49.97
N TRP A 886 0.42 18.09 -50.53
CA TRP A 886 0.26 19.52 -50.46
C TRP A 886 -1.05 20.02 -51.08
N PRO A 887 -1.49 19.56 -52.21
CA PRO A 887 -2.78 19.96 -52.77
C PRO A 887 -3.97 19.63 -51.84
N LYS A 888 -3.92 18.48 -51.16
CA LYS A 888 -4.96 18.11 -50.20
C LYS A 888 -4.90 18.97 -48.94
N PHE A 889 -3.73 19.28 -48.43
CA PHE A 889 -3.54 20.19 -47.28
C PHE A 889 -4.06 21.60 -47.61
N LYS A 890 -3.83 22.08 -48.82
CA LYS A 890 -4.37 23.38 -49.29
C LYS A 890 -5.89 23.40 -49.28
N ILE A 891 -6.54 22.34 -49.75
CA ILE A 891 -8.01 22.22 -49.74
C ILE A 891 -8.51 22.14 -48.29
N LEU A 892 -7.83 21.36 -47.43
CA LEU A 892 -8.19 21.19 -46.01
C LEU A 892 -8.07 22.50 -45.24
N LEU A 893 -6.97 23.26 -45.46
CA LEU A 893 -6.75 24.57 -44.84
C LEU A 893 -7.81 25.59 -45.26
N THR A 894 -8.19 25.62 -46.55
CA THR A 894 -9.24 26.51 -47.00
C THR A 894 -10.61 26.15 -46.44
N LYS A 895 -10.92 24.84 -46.31
CA LYS A 895 -12.13 24.34 -45.67
C LYS A 895 -12.19 24.72 -44.18
N LEU A 896 -11.09 24.53 -43.44
CA LEU A 896 -11.00 24.90 -42.02
C LEU A 896 -11.11 26.42 -41.84
N GLN A 897 -10.47 27.22 -42.72
CA GLN A 897 -10.60 28.68 -42.68
C GLN A 897 -12.04 29.16 -42.88
N SER A 898 -12.77 28.55 -43.82
CA SER A 898 -14.17 28.88 -44.02
C SER A 898 -15.06 28.48 -42.85
N ALA A 899 -14.79 27.33 -42.25
CA ALA A 899 -15.48 26.86 -41.03
C ALA A 899 -15.21 27.77 -39.83
N ASP A 900 -13.95 28.17 -39.62
CA ASP A 900 -13.59 29.11 -38.56
C ASP A 900 -14.20 30.48 -38.76
N ALA A 901 -14.22 31.01 -39.98
CA ALA A 901 -14.86 32.27 -40.31
C ALA A 901 -16.36 32.28 -40.02
N THR A 902 -17.06 31.19 -40.34
CA THR A 902 -18.49 31.05 -40.00
C THR A 902 -18.71 30.91 -38.48
N SER A 903 -17.84 30.23 -37.78
CA SER A 903 -17.90 30.10 -36.33
C SER A 903 -17.57 31.41 -35.60
N ALA A 904 -16.63 32.21 -36.11
CA ALA A 904 -16.23 33.50 -35.51
C ALA A 904 -17.35 34.55 -35.68
N LEU A 905 -18.12 34.49 -36.75
CA LEU A 905 -19.31 35.31 -36.92
C LEU A 905 -20.42 35.00 -35.92
N ALA A 906 -20.48 33.75 -35.44
CA ALA A 906 -21.42 33.32 -34.41
C ALA A 906 -20.96 33.69 -32.99
N ARG A 907 -19.67 33.94 -32.77
CA ARG A 907 -19.09 34.32 -31.48
C ARG A 907 -18.55 35.76 -31.55
N ARG A 908 -19.23 36.69 -30.93
CA ARG A 908 -18.88 38.11 -30.82
C ARG A 908 -17.38 38.41 -30.74
N GLY A 909 -16.71 38.77 -31.81
CA GLY A 909 -15.33 39.23 -31.77
C GLY A 909 -14.75 39.37 -33.18
N GLU A 910 -14.61 40.60 -33.67
CA GLU A 910 -14.11 40.94 -35.00
C GLU A 910 -12.65 40.58 -35.29
N ASN A 911 -11.89 40.13 -34.25
CA ASN A 911 -10.43 39.94 -34.30
C ASN A 911 -9.91 38.54 -33.95
N GLY A 912 -10.78 37.55 -33.68
CA GLY A 912 -10.38 36.21 -33.37
C GLY A 912 -9.95 35.38 -34.58
N VAL A 913 -8.77 34.76 -34.52
CA VAL A 913 -8.30 33.79 -35.54
C VAL A 913 -9.05 32.45 -35.44
N GLY A 914 -10.12 32.39 -34.67
CA GLY A 914 -11.00 31.22 -34.57
C GLY A 914 -10.51 30.05 -33.69
N THR A 915 -9.34 30.17 -33.08
CA THR A 915 -8.67 29.10 -32.33
C THR A 915 -8.26 29.49 -30.92
N GLU A 916 -9.16 30.17 -30.20
CA GLU A 916 -8.87 30.58 -28.81
C GLU A 916 -8.77 29.41 -27.80
N SER A 917 -9.29 28.25 -28.16
CA SER A 917 -9.27 27.08 -27.28
C SER A 917 -8.39 25.96 -27.84
N SER A 918 -7.37 25.57 -27.09
CA SER A 918 -6.48 24.44 -27.40
C SER A 918 -7.20 23.07 -27.45
N TYR A 919 -8.46 23.02 -27.02
CA TYR A 919 -9.25 21.78 -26.96
C TYR A 919 -10.13 21.57 -28.21
N THR A 920 -10.13 22.48 -29.15
CA THR A 920 -10.92 22.32 -30.38
C THR A 920 -10.27 21.33 -31.36
N HIS A 921 -11.07 20.57 -32.09
CA HIS A 921 -10.57 19.66 -33.12
C HIS A 921 -9.80 20.39 -34.22
N SER A 922 -10.21 21.60 -34.56
CA SER A 922 -9.53 22.46 -35.54
C SER A 922 -8.11 22.82 -35.07
N HIS A 923 -7.93 23.13 -33.80
CA HIS A 923 -6.61 23.46 -33.23
C HIS A 923 -5.62 22.28 -33.36
N ARG A 924 -6.03 21.10 -33.00
CA ARG A 924 -5.19 19.89 -33.11
C ARG A 924 -4.78 19.62 -34.53
N LEU A 925 -5.70 19.82 -35.45
CA LEU A 925 -5.45 19.63 -36.88
C LEU A 925 -4.49 20.68 -37.43
N TYR A 926 -4.65 21.97 -37.09
CA TYR A 926 -3.69 23.02 -37.46
C TYR A 926 -2.30 22.73 -36.95
N ARG A 927 -2.18 22.28 -35.68
CA ARG A 927 -0.90 21.86 -35.07
C ARG A 927 -0.25 20.75 -35.90
N SER A 928 -1.00 19.69 -36.18
CA SER A 928 -0.55 18.57 -37.01
C SER A 928 -0.05 19.02 -38.38
N LEU A 929 -0.83 19.86 -39.09
CA LEU A 929 -0.45 20.37 -40.39
C LEU A 929 0.80 21.26 -40.35
N LEU A 930 0.90 22.15 -39.36
CA LEU A 930 2.06 23.02 -39.18
C LEU A 930 3.32 22.20 -38.94
N ASN A 931 3.24 21.19 -38.03
CA ASN A 931 4.38 20.34 -37.74
C ASN A 931 4.81 19.49 -38.92
N THR A 932 3.84 18.86 -39.63
CA THR A 932 4.13 18.07 -40.85
C THR A 932 4.84 18.92 -41.88
N MET A 933 4.38 20.14 -42.11
CA MET A 933 5.00 21.02 -43.09
C MET A 933 6.32 21.60 -42.62
N ALA A 934 6.50 21.84 -41.30
CA ALA A 934 7.78 22.25 -40.76
C ALA A 934 8.83 21.17 -40.97
N THR A 935 8.51 19.94 -40.63
CA THR A 935 9.40 18.78 -40.82
C THR A 935 9.66 18.52 -42.32
N ALA A 936 8.61 18.64 -43.15
CA ALA A 936 8.80 18.51 -44.59
C ALA A 936 9.74 19.57 -45.18
N LEU A 937 9.75 20.78 -44.64
CA LEU A 937 10.69 21.83 -45.04
C LEU A 937 12.08 21.64 -44.42
N GLU A 938 12.21 20.99 -43.28
CA GLU A 938 13.52 20.67 -42.68
C GLU A 938 14.25 19.59 -43.51
N ASP A 939 13.54 18.55 -43.95
CA ASP A 939 14.14 17.34 -44.50
C ASP A 939 13.95 17.15 -46.01
N VAL A 940 13.03 17.87 -46.62
CA VAL A 940 12.68 17.72 -48.04
C VAL A 940 12.77 19.08 -48.77
N ARG A 941 13.48 19.14 -49.89
CA ARG A 941 13.52 20.38 -50.68
C ARG A 941 12.12 20.79 -51.16
N ALA A 942 11.81 22.06 -51.08
CA ALA A 942 10.53 22.58 -51.57
C ALA A 942 10.57 22.88 -53.09
N HIS A 943 9.47 22.56 -53.74
CA HIS A 943 9.22 23.07 -55.11
C HIS A 943 8.93 24.56 -55.02
N GLU A 944 9.55 25.42 -55.83
CA GLU A 944 9.47 26.91 -55.71
C GLU A 944 8.03 27.42 -55.61
N ARG A 945 7.13 26.93 -56.45
CA ARG A 945 5.72 27.36 -56.45
C ARG A 945 5.00 26.94 -55.15
N SER A 946 5.22 25.69 -54.71
CA SER A 946 4.60 25.17 -53.47
C SER A 946 5.14 25.87 -52.24
N PHE A 947 6.39 26.27 -52.26
CA PHE A 947 7.02 27.03 -51.18
C PHE A 947 6.37 28.39 -50.95
N TRP A 948 6.08 29.13 -52.01
CA TRP A 948 5.30 30.37 -51.90
C TRP A 948 3.91 30.15 -51.33
N ASP A 949 3.21 29.12 -51.81
CA ASP A 949 1.89 28.77 -51.29
C ASP A 949 1.93 28.44 -49.76
N VAL A 950 2.92 27.72 -49.30
CA VAL A 950 3.11 27.40 -47.87
C VAL A 950 3.33 28.67 -47.04
N LEU A 951 4.25 29.54 -47.46
CA LEU A 951 4.54 30.79 -46.77
C LEU A 951 3.31 31.69 -46.67
N LEU A 952 2.50 31.76 -47.76
CA LEU A 952 1.32 32.60 -47.79
C LEU A 952 0.16 32.06 -46.93
N LEU A 953 -0.03 30.76 -46.88
CA LEU A 953 -1.17 30.15 -46.17
C LEU A 953 -0.98 30.10 -44.66
N PHE A 954 0.24 29.87 -44.20
CA PHE A 954 0.51 29.67 -42.76
C PHE A 954 0.85 30.97 -42.02
N ARG A 955 1.11 32.13 -42.68
CA ARG A 955 1.51 33.40 -42.05
C ARG A 955 0.52 33.90 -40.99
N ARG A 956 -0.77 33.58 -41.09
CA ARG A 956 -1.80 33.96 -40.11
C ARG A 956 -1.55 33.43 -38.71
N PHE A 957 -0.88 32.29 -38.60
CA PHE A 957 -0.58 31.69 -37.30
C PHE A 957 0.58 32.36 -36.57
N LEU A 958 1.30 33.26 -37.20
CA LEU A 958 2.30 34.12 -36.57
C LEU A 958 1.65 35.33 -35.88
N SER A 959 0.35 35.57 -36.07
CA SER A 959 -0.33 36.69 -35.42
C SER A 959 -0.32 36.51 -33.88
N ARG A 960 -0.12 37.63 -33.18
CA ARG A 960 -0.17 37.71 -31.71
C ARG A 960 -1.51 37.22 -31.12
N ASN A 961 -2.58 37.33 -31.92
CA ASN A 961 -3.93 36.88 -31.53
C ASN A 961 -4.14 35.37 -31.72
N ALA A 962 -3.20 34.65 -32.32
CA ALA A 962 -3.28 33.20 -32.46
C ALA A 962 -2.89 32.50 -31.14
N ASN A 963 -3.32 31.24 -30.97
CA ASN A 963 -2.92 30.46 -29.79
C ASN A 963 -1.39 30.35 -29.69
N PRO A 964 -0.77 30.51 -28.51
CA PRO A 964 0.69 30.44 -28.31
C PRO A 964 1.34 29.18 -28.87
N GLU A 965 0.67 28.04 -28.77
CA GLU A 965 1.16 26.75 -29.28
C GLU A 965 1.24 26.76 -30.82
N LEU A 966 0.22 27.27 -31.48
CA LEU A 966 0.22 27.43 -32.94
C LEU A 966 1.25 28.47 -33.41
N GLN A 967 1.47 29.55 -32.66
CA GLN A 967 2.55 30.51 -32.94
C GLN A 967 3.91 29.82 -32.85
N GLN A 968 4.13 28.94 -31.88
CA GLN A 968 5.39 28.21 -31.77
C GLN A 968 5.61 27.25 -32.94
N CYS A 969 4.58 26.49 -33.34
CA CYS A 969 4.64 25.61 -34.50
C CYS A 969 4.86 26.41 -35.80
N ALA A 970 4.21 27.54 -35.93
CA ALA A 970 4.43 28.42 -37.08
C ALA A 970 5.85 29.01 -37.10
N ARG A 971 6.40 29.44 -35.96
CA ARG A 971 7.80 29.86 -35.88
C ARG A 971 8.76 28.76 -36.32
N ARG A 972 8.55 27.52 -35.90
CA ARG A 972 9.36 26.36 -36.35
C ARG A 972 9.30 26.23 -37.88
N LEU A 973 8.10 26.26 -38.42
CA LEU A 973 7.88 26.16 -39.86
C LEU A 973 8.63 27.28 -40.65
N TYR A 974 8.53 28.54 -40.20
CA TYR A 974 9.20 29.63 -40.87
C TYR A 974 10.72 29.63 -40.67
N THR A 975 11.21 29.13 -39.55
CA THR A 975 12.64 28.89 -39.30
C THR A 975 13.18 27.81 -40.24
N ALA A 976 12.43 26.70 -40.39
CA ALA A 976 12.75 25.65 -41.39
C ALA A 976 12.72 26.21 -42.83
N ALA A 977 11.72 27.01 -43.17
CA ALA A 977 11.66 27.69 -44.49
C ALA A 977 12.81 28.67 -44.70
N MET A 978 13.25 29.39 -43.64
CA MET A 978 14.35 30.31 -43.67
C MET A 978 15.69 29.62 -44.03
N SER A 979 15.91 28.40 -43.54
CA SER A 979 17.09 27.62 -43.89
C SER A 979 17.18 27.25 -45.35
N GLN A 980 16.03 27.09 -46.04
CA GLN A 980 15.96 26.80 -47.47
C GLN A 980 16.06 28.05 -48.35
N ASN A 981 15.29 29.08 -48.03
CA ASN A 981 15.26 30.33 -48.79
C ASN A 981 14.91 31.54 -47.91
N GLY A 982 15.91 32.17 -47.35
CA GLY A 982 15.76 33.33 -46.46
C GLY A 982 15.18 34.56 -47.12
N ASP A 983 15.49 34.79 -48.39
CA ASP A 983 15.01 35.98 -49.14
C ASP A 983 13.49 35.94 -49.33
N MET A 984 12.94 34.77 -49.67
CA MET A 984 11.49 34.61 -49.86
C MET A 984 10.76 34.76 -48.51
N VAL A 985 11.29 34.20 -47.41
CA VAL A 985 10.70 34.33 -46.08
C VAL A 985 10.75 35.78 -45.62
N TRP A 986 11.88 36.44 -45.78
CA TRP A 986 12.02 37.86 -45.46
C TRP A 986 11.01 38.73 -46.25
N LEU A 987 10.89 38.49 -47.54
CA LEU A 987 9.96 39.24 -48.41
C LEU A 987 8.51 39.06 -48.01
N VAL A 988 8.08 37.81 -47.74
CA VAL A 988 6.70 37.51 -47.32
C VAL A 988 6.38 38.12 -45.97
N LEU A 989 7.28 37.98 -44.99
CA LEU A 989 7.05 38.50 -43.66
C LEU A 989 7.05 40.05 -43.66
N THR A 990 8.03 40.69 -44.28
CA THR A 990 8.09 42.17 -44.35
C THR A 990 6.89 42.75 -45.12
N ALA A 991 6.51 42.18 -46.26
CA ALA A 991 5.32 42.61 -47.01
C ALA A 991 4.00 42.41 -46.26
N THR A 992 3.96 41.49 -45.24
CA THR A 992 2.74 41.25 -44.48
C THR A 992 2.52 42.31 -43.41
N TYR A 993 3.54 42.88 -42.81
CA TYR A 993 3.41 43.88 -41.72
C TYR A 993 3.77 45.31 -42.11
N THR A 994 4.49 45.55 -43.24
CA THR A 994 4.85 46.87 -43.69
C THR A 994 4.06 47.30 -44.92
N ARG A 995 3.61 48.58 -45.02
CA ARG A 995 2.96 49.15 -46.17
C ARG A 995 3.92 49.66 -47.25
N GLU A 996 5.19 49.62 -47.04
CA GLU A 996 6.20 50.28 -47.85
C GLU A 996 6.41 49.66 -49.25
N HIS A 997 6.02 48.41 -49.43
CA HIS A 997 6.15 47.73 -50.71
C HIS A 997 4.95 47.97 -51.65
N SER A 998 5.05 48.88 -52.53
CA SER A 998 3.95 49.25 -53.48
C SER A 998 3.47 48.08 -54.36
N VAL A 999 4.38 47.17 -54.74
CA VAL A 999 4.07 46.06 -55.66
C VAL A 999 3.45 44.88 -54.85
N LEU A 1000 3.76 44.74 -53.58
CA LEU A 1000 3.28 43.64 -52.75
C LEU A 1000 2.23 44.08 -51.72
N SER A 1001 1.64 45.28 -51.91
CA SER A 1001 0.63 45.83 -51.00
C SER A 1001 -0.59 44.88 -50.74
N PHE A 1002 -0.85 43.95 -51.64
CA PHE A 1002 -1.91 42.94 -51.52
C PHE A 1002 -1.60 41.88 -50.43
N LEU A 1003 -0.36 41.75 -49.99
CA LEU A 1003 0.05 40.85 -48.92
C LEU A 1003 -0.14 41.48 -47.53
N TYR A 1004 -0.23 42.82 -47.47
CA TYR A 1004 -0.46 43.50 -46.22
C TYR A 1004 -1.82 43.16 -45.62
N ASN A 1005 -1.81 42.82 -44.36
CA ASN A 1005 -3.04 42.54 -43.61
C ASN A 1005 -2.99 43.20 -42.22
N GLU A 1006 -3.80 44.26 -42.06
CA GLU A 1006 -3.89 45.05 -40.86
C GLU A 1006 -4.40 44.26 -39.64
N LYS A 1007 -5.12 43.16 -39.87
CA LYS A 1007 -5.70 42.31 -38.81
C LYS A 1007 -4.68 41.36 -38.15
N TRP A 1008 -3.54 41.14 -38.80
CA TRP A 1008 -2.52 40.21 -38.32
C TRP A 1008 -1.32 40.97 -37.79
N ASP A 1009 -1.25 41.06 -36.46
CA ASP A 1009 -0.06 41.57 -35.76
C ASP A 1009 0.99 40.46 -35.68
N ILE A 1010 1.89 40.39 -36.65
CA ILE A 1010 2.95 39.36 -36.74
C ILE A 1010 4.32 39.91 -36.42
N VAL A 1011 4.45 41.18 -36.06
CA VAL A 1011 5.74 41.87 -35.93
C VAL A 1011 6.68 41.16 -34.94
N ASP A 1012 6.20 40.80 -33.75
CA ASP A 1012 7.02 40.16 -32.73
C ASP A 1012 7.60 38.81 -33.20
N ASN A 1013 6.75 37.97 -33.78
CA ASN A 1013 7.18 36.67 -34.30
C ASN A 1013 8.06 36.77 -35.54
N ALA A 1014 7.79 37.75 -36.43
CA ALA A 1014 8.62 38.03 -37.59
C ALA A 1014 10.02 38.50 -37.21
N CYS A 1015 10.15 39.43 -36.25
CA CYS A 1015 11.44 39.83 -35.71
C CYS A 1015 12.21 38.66 -35.11
N LEU A 1016 11.56 37.79 -34.30
CA LEU A 1016 12.22 36.61 -33.73
C LEU A 1016 12.74 35.63 -34.77
N ILE A 1017 12.00 35.45 -35.88
CA ILE A 1017 12.42 34.57 -36.98
C ILE A 1017 13.58 35.17 -37.74
N LEU A 1018 13.54 36.49 -38.02
CA LEU A 1018 14.56 37.18 -38.81
C LEU A 1018 15.85 37.44 -38.01
N ASP A 1019 15.77 37.66 -36.72
CA ASP A 1019 16.92 37.87 -35.80
C ASP A 1019 17.71 36.60 -35.55
N ILE A 1020 17.08 35.41 -35.48
CA ILE A 1020 17.76 34.12 -35.30
C ILE A 1020 18.78 33.88 -36.42
N THR A 1021 18.56 34.39 -37.61
CA THR A 1021 19.47 34.24 -38.75
C THR A 1021 20.65 35.19 -38.76
N SER A 1022 20.58 36.33 -38.05
CA SER A 1022 21.72 37.26 -37.91
C SER A 1022 22.79 36.76 -36.91
N THR A 1023 22.48 35.75 -36.07
CA THR A 1023 23.36 35.18 -35.04
C THR A 1023 23.98 33.82 -35.41
N LYS A 1024 23.61 33.23 -36.54
CA LYS A 1024 24.26 32.06 -37.13
C LYS A 1024 25.02 32.50 -38.39
#